data_9df9943619b0923fa8cbf115cb699ace
#
_entry.id   9df9943619b0923fa8cbf115cb699ace
#
_cell.length_a   1.000
_cell.length_b   1.000
_cell.length_c   1.000
_cell.angle_alpha   90.00
_cell.angle_beta   90.00
_cell.angle_gamma   90.00
#
_symmetry.space_group_name_H-M   'P 1'
#
loop_
_entity.id
_entity.type
_entity.pdbx_description
1 polymer ?
#
loop_
_entity_poly.entity_id
_entity_poly.type
_entity_poly.pdbx_seq_one_letter_code
_entity_poly.pdbx_strand_id
1 'polypeptide(L)'
;MPIAPLLSFVILSCLAHSVPIMTTRYSFLFTLMVIACLTALAQTTMCTTRQGDTTIITIEQPLRYLLLPIEEAAGEARVLLDTQQKDDTWMDIRLARKKTDYYVPFALGKERSVTVRVLGLPHDALTLKDGQLALTDHWNPINTDYYRPVYHHTPSYGWMNDANGMVYKDGEYHLYYQYNPYGSIWGNMHWGHAVSKDLCHWEELPTAICRDNLGHIFSGSSVVDKNNTAGYGPNAIIALYTSASSRNGQVQCMAYSTDNGRTFTKYEGNPVLRPFDGLRDFRDPKVFWYEPKACWFMIISADKETRFYTSNNLKNWEYLSSFGKGYGAQPCQYECPDFVELAVKGQPDNKKYVMLMNVNPGGPFGGSATEYFVGDFDGTNFHVTDDPHVAKWLDYGKDHYATVCFSNTGERVIALPWMSNWQYANITPTRQHRGANGLPRELSLYLKDRHYYVSADVAPEIRLLRKECHTLPDAVIAGESRYTDATADYQGSFELEADITPHKNKVAGLELYNDLGERCLIYLDLKAGQAVMDRTESGITEFGHRAGIHPAELTTDKDGKQRPKHLDYDIKYINEFAMTTWAPLRLCEGKTFHLDIFVDKCSVELFIDHGRIAMTNLIFPTQPYRHVRLYTSDHDEAQFKNIRIYHLSL
;
A
#
# COMPACT_ATOMS: atom_id res chain seq x y z
N MET A 1 -18.50 24.38 21.08
CA MET A 1 -19.51 25.33 21.66
C MET A 1 -20.56 25.53 20.60
N PRO A 2 -21.82 25.23 20.84
CA PRO A 2 -22.88 25.33 19.81
C PRO A 2 -23.41 26.77 19.73
N ILE A 3 -23.46 27.30 18.51
CA ILE A 3 -23.94 28.65 18.16
C ILE A 3 -25.50 28.66 18.02
N ALA A 4 -26.18 27.63 18.38
CA ALA A 4 -27.62 27.49 18.17
C ALA A 4 -28.57 28.23 19.15
N PRO A 5 -28.21 28.73 20.33
CA PRO A 5 -29.15 29.43 21.21
C PRO A 5 -29.31 30.94 20.92
N LEU A 6 -28.37 31.58 20.17
CA LEU A 6 -28.45 33.05 20.01
C LEU A 6 -29.36 33.51 18.87
N LEU A 7 -29.62 32.67 17.85
CA LEU A 7 -30.51 33.05 16.74
C LEU A 7 -32.01 33.03 17.12
N SER A 8 -32.40 32.17 18.07
CA SER A 8 -33.78 32.08 18.52
C SER A 8 -34.23 33.28 19.37
N PHE A 9 -33.31 33.94 20.06
CA PHE A 9 -33.61 35.09 20.93
C PHE A 9 -33.74 36.39 20.16
N VAL A 10 -33.03 36.57 19.04
CA VAL A 10 -33.05 37.78 18.21
C VAL A 10 -34.34 37.85 17.37
N ILE A 11 -34.86 36.71 16.94
CA ILE A 11 -36.10 36.68 16.13
C ILE A 11 -37.35 36.97 16.99
N LEU A 12 -37.36 36.57 18.28
CA LEU A 12 -38.47 36.90 19.19
C LEU A 12 -38.46 38.36 19.65
N SER A 13 -37.30 39.01 19.72
CA SER A 13 -37.17 40.42 20.15
C SER A 13 -37.60 41.44 19.08
N CYS A 14 -37.49 41.11 17.78
CA CYS A 14 -37.90 42.00 16.68
C CYS A 14 -39.40 41.94 16.37
N LEU A 15 -40.14 40.94 16.84
CA LEU A 15 -41.57 40.82 16.60
C LEU A 15 -42.46 41.49 17.66
N ALA A 16 -41.86 42.01 18.73
CA ALA A 16 -42.62 42.61 19.87
C ALA A 16 -42.94 44.11 19.75
N HIS A 17 -42.48 44.83 18.69
CA HIS A 17 -42.57 46.28 18.67
C HIS A 17 -43.30 46.94 17.50
N SER A 18 -44.02 46.21 16.62
CA SER A 18 -44.79 46.84 15.57
C SER A 18 -45.82 45.96 14.87
N VAL A 19 -46.89 45.54 15.54
CA VAL A 19 -48.14 45.15 14.83
C VAL A 19 -49.33 45.33 15.78
N PRO A 20 -50.39 46.03 15.40
CA PRO A 20 -51.62 46.10 16.19
C PRO A 20 -52.39 44.78 16.07
N ILE A 21 -52.98 44.42 17.19
CA ILE A 21 -53.82 43.28 17.51
C ILE A 21 -54.58 42.69 16.28
N MET A 22 -54.04 41.66 15.67
CA MET A 22 -54.78 40.71 14.83
C MET A 22 -55.22 39.52 15.70
N THR A 23 -56.50 39.18 15.59
CA THR A 23 -57.21 38.21 16.40
C THR A 23 -56.46 36.87 16.61
N THR A 24 -56.50 36.37 17.82
CA THR A 24 -55.86 35.15 18.37
C THR A 24 -55.96 33.88 17.49
N ARG A 25 -56.82 33.81 16.52
CA ARG A 25 -56.97 32.67 15.61
C ARG A 25 -55.89 32.62 14.49
N TYR A 26 -55.41 33.76 14.02
CA TYR A 26 -54.40 33.80 12.93
C TYR A 26 -52.97 33.62 13.48
N SER A 27 -52.70 34.07 14.69
CA SER A 27 -51.40 33.80 15.36
C SER A 27 -51.19 32.31 15.61
N PHE A 28 -52.26 31.60 15.98
CA PHE A 28 -52.17 30.16 16.25
C PHE A 28 -51.97 29.34 14.95
N LEU A 29 -52.59 29.74 13.85
CA LEU A 29 -52.37 29.10 12.53
C LEU A 29 -51.00 29.41 11.95
N PHE A 30 -50.46 30.62 12.12
CA PHE A 30 -49.13 30.97 11.66
C PHE A 30 -48.03 30.27 12.49
N THR A 31 -48.24 30.18 13.79
CA THR A 31 -47.32 29.41 14.67
C THR A 31 -47.36 27.91 14.37
N LEU A 32 -48.54 27.33 14.11
CA LEU A 32 -48.70 25.95 13.67
C LEU A 32 -48.09 25.71 12.28
N MET A 33 -48.20 26.67 11.35
CA MET A 33 -47.62 26.58 10.02
C MET A 33 -46.09 26.73 10.04
N VAL A 34 -45.53 27.60 10.90
CA VAL A 34 -44.08 27.74 11.13
C VAL A 34 -43.55 26.52 11.86
N ILE A 35 -44.26 25.96 12.85
CA ILE A 35 -43.90 24.71 13.50
C ILE A 35 -44.00 23.53 12.52
N ALA A 36 -45.03 23.48 11.65
CA ALA A 36 -45.15 22.47 10.60
C ALA A 36 -44.10 22.62 9.50
N CYS A 37 -43.64 23.84 9.16
CA CYS A 37 -42.51 24.07 8.28
C CYS A 37 -41.16 23.76 8.93
N LEU A 38 -41.03 23.92 10.25
CA LEU A 38 -39.81 23.56 11.01
C LEU A 38 -39.73 22.05 11.34
N THR A 39 -40.83 21.32 11.27
CA THR A 39 -40.88 19.86 11.50
C THR A 39 -40.83 19.04 10.22
N ALA A 40 -40.81 19.67 9.05
CA ALA A 40 -40.51 18.99 7.78
C ALA A 40 -38.99 18.98 7.46
N LEU A 41 -38.12 18.79 8.45
CA LEU A 41 -36.84 18.17 8.24
C LEU A 41 -37.13 16.73 7.83
N ALA A 42 -37.00 16.45 6.52
CA ALA A 42 -37.25 15.13 5.99
C ALA A 42 -36.38 14.13 6.80
N GLN A 43 -37.07 13.27 7.54
CA GLN A 43 -36.42 12.29 8.39
C GLN A 43 -35.82 11.23 7.48
N THR A 44 -34.52 10.93 7.64
CA THR A 44 -33.90 9.82 6.96
C THR A 44 -34.64 8.53 7.31
N THR A 45 -35.09 7.80 6.30
CA THR A 45 -35.75 6.50 6.47
C THR A 45 -35.07 5.44 5.64
N MET A 46 -34.97 4.24 6.18
CA MET A 46 -34.40 3.09 5.49
C MET A 46 -35.42 1.94 5.52
N CYS A 47 -35.70 1.38 4.37
CA CYS A 47 -36.62 0.27 4.20
C CYS A 47 -35.92 -0.88 3.46
N THR A 48 -36.09 -2.09 3.95
CA THR A 48 -35.52 -3.29 3.32
C THR A 48 -36.63 -4.18 2.78
N THR A 49 -36.52 -4.53 1.51
CA THR A 49 -37.42 -5.47 0.82
C THR A 49 -36.61 -6.56 0.13
N ARG A 50 -37.28 -7.61 -0.35
CA ARG A 50 -36.60 -8.72 -1.05
C ARG A 50 -37.35 -9.09 -2.33
N GLN A 51 -36.56 -9.34 -3.40
CA GLN A 51 -37.06 -9.84 -4.67
C GLN A 51 -36.18 -11.01 -5.12
N GLY A 52 -36.66 -12.25 -4.96
CA GLY A 52 -35.86 -13.46 -5.20
C GLY A 52 -34.63 -13.49 -4.30
N ASP A 53 -33.44 -13.61 -4.89
CA ASP A 53 -32.16 -13.62 -4.17
C ASP A 53 -31.58 -12.23 -3.90
N THR A 54 -32.26 -11.18 -4.35
CA THR A 54 -31.79 -9.80 -4.17
C THR A 54 -32.50 -9.13 -3.00
N THR A 55 -31.74 -8.63 -2.06
CA THR A 55 -32.18 -7.70 -1.03
C THR A 55 -32.07 -6.28 -1.55
N ILE A 56 -33.13 -5.49 -1.38
CA ILE A 56 -33.24 -4.10 -1.85
C ILE A 56 -33.39 -3.22 -0.61
N ILE A 57 -32.44 -2.30 -0.42
CA ILE A 57 -32.43 -1.33 0.67
C ILE A 57 -32.68 0.04 0.07
N THR A 58 -33.86 0.61 0.31
CA THR A 58 -34.23 1.95 -0.14
C THR A 58 -34.01 2.94 1.00
N ILE A 59 -33.33 4.04 0.75
CA ILE A 59 -32.95 5.04 1.73
C ILE A 59 -33.42 6.40 1.22
N GLU A 60 -34.37 7.01 1.94
CA GLU A 60 -34.85 8.36 1.67
C GLU A 60 -34.05 9.36 2.50
N GLN A 61 -33.65 10.48 1.90
CA GLN A 61 -32.78 11.49 2.50
C GLN A 61 -31.52 10.86 3.10
N PRO A 62 -30.67 10.16 2.29
CA PRO A 62 -29.53 9.44 2.80
C PRO A 62 -28.51 10.39 3.43
N LEU A 63 -27.84 9.91 4.46
CA LEU A 63 -26.58 10.47 4.92
C LEU A 63 -25.44 10.04 3.97
N ARG A 64 -24.24 10.53 4.20
CA ARG A 64 -23.11 10.31 3.29
C ARG A 64 -22.75 8.83 3.10
N TYR A 65 -22.88 8.04 4.17
CA TYR A 65 -22.47 6.64 4.19
C TYR A 65 -23.54 5.72 4.79
N LEU A 66 -23.67 4.53 4.20
CA LEU A 66 -24.26 3.36 4.82
C LEU A 66 -23.14 2.52 5.42
N LEU A 67 -23.15 2.28 6.73
CA LEU A 67 -22.21 1.40 7.39
C LEU A 67 -22.62 -0.05 7.18
N LEU A 68 -21.74 -0.82 6.54
CA LEU A 68 -21.91 -2.23 6.25
C LEU A 68 -21.12 -3.08 7.27
N PRO A 69 -21.77 -4.00 7.99
CA PRO A 69 -21.09 -4.92 8.89
C PRO A 69 -20.36 -6.01 8.12
N ILE A 70 -19.08 -6.21 8.41
CA ILE A 70 -18.20 -7.18 7.75
C ILE A 70 -17.95 -8.37 8.66
N GLU A 71 -17.98 -9.56 8.09
CA GLU A 71 -17.50 -10.80 8.69
C GLU A 71 -16.40 -11.38 7.79
N GLU A 72 -15.15 -11.35 8.26
CA GLU A 72 -13.96 -11.78 7.51
C GLU A 72 -14.07 -13.21 6.94
N ALA A 73 -14.73 -14.09 7.67
CA ALA A 73 -14.92 -15.48 7.28
C ALA A 73 -16.20 -15.73 6.44
N ALA A 74 -16.99 -14.70 6.14
CA ALA A 74 -18.20 -14.89 5.32
C ALA A 74 -17.85 -14.98 3.84
N GLY A 75 -18.70 -15.67 3.07
CA GLY A 75 -18.66 -15.60 1.61
C GLY A 75 -19.13 -14.24 1.13
N GLU A 76 -18.64 -13.81 -0.02
CA GLU A 76 -18.96 -12.53 -0.63
C GLU A 76 -20.44 -12.44 -1.05
N ALA A 77 -21.01 -11.26 -0.88
CA ALA A 77 -22.25 -10.82 -1.50
C ALA A 77 -21.94 -9.66 -2.46
N ARG A 78 -22.70 -9.54 -3.54
CA ARG A 78 -22.56 -8.42 -4.47
C ARG A 78 -23.41 -7.25 -4.02
N VAL A 79 -22.80 -6.10 -3.84
CA VAL A 79 -23.46 -4.86 -3.40
C VAL A 79 -23.34 -3.81 -4.50
N LEU A 80 -24.46 -3.19 -4.84
CA LEU A 80 -24.56 -2.18 -5.89
C LEU A 80 -25.31 -0.98 -5.36
N LEU A 81 -24.80 0.23 -5.58
CA LEU A 81 -25.59 1.45 -5.51
C LEU A 81 -26.30 1.61 -6.86
N ASP A 82 -27.64 1.43 -6.85
CA ASP A 82 -28.46 1.54 -8.05
C ASP A 82 -28.69 3.02 -8.39
N THR A 83 -27.94 3.51 -9.36
CA THR A 83 -28.06 4.88 -9.87
C THR A 83 -29.02 4.98 -11.06
N GLN A 84 -29.72 3.88 -11.40
CA GLN A 84 -30.55 3.75 -12.60
C GLN A 84 -29.77 3.86 -13.93
N GLN A 85 -28.45 3.75 -13.88
CA GLN A 85 -27.58 3.69 -15.05
C GLN A 85 -27.46 2.24 -15.53
N LYS A 86 -27.36 2.06 -16.85
CA LYS A 86 -27.35 0.71 -17.46
C LYS A 86 -26.17 -0.18 -17.05
N ASP A 87 -25.13 0.40 -16.52
CA ASP A 87 -23.84 -0.27 -16.26
C ASP A 87 -23.38 -0.02 -14.82
N ASP A 88 -24.25 -0.22 -13.85
CA ASP A 88 -23.91 -0.09 -12.43
C ASP A 88 -22.83 -1.10 -12.01
N THR A 89 -21.88 -0.65 -11.23
CA THR A 89 -20.72 -1.44 -10.81
C THR A 89 -21.00 -2.16 -9.49
N TRP A 90 -20.92 -3.49 -9.51
CA TRP A 90 -21.03 -4.33 -8.34
C TRP A 90 -19.73 -4.38 -7.56
N MET A 91 -19.85 -4.33 -6.21
CA MET A 91 -18.76 -4.57 -5.26
C MET A 91 -18.98 -5.93 -4.60
N ASP A 92 -17.94 -6.74 -4.53
CA ASP A 92 -17.97 -8.02 -3.83
C ASP A 92 -17.55 -7.79 -2.37
N ILE A 93 -18.49 -7.98 -1.42
CA ILE A 93 -18.34 -7.59 -0.01
C ILE A 93 -18.70 -8.77 0.90
N ARG A 94 -17.86 -9.05 1.89
CA ARG A 94 -18.09 -10.09 2.91
C ARG A 94 -19.01 -9.58 4.02
N LEU A 95 -20.28 -9.38 3.69
CA LEU A 95 -21.29 -8.92 4.64
C LEU A 95 -21.51 -9.93 5.77
N ALA A 96 -21.71 -9.43 6.98
CA ALA A 96 -21.89 -10.26 8.19
C ALA A 96 -23.09 -11.19 8.08
N ARG A 97 -22.84 -12.49 8.22
CA ARG A 97 -23.85 -13.55 8.23
C ARG A 97 -24.19 -13.99 9.66
N LYS A 98 -23.17 -14.13 10.54
CA LYS A 98 -23.29 -14.64 11.90
C LYS A 98 -22.74 -13.69 12.95
N LYS A 99 -21.66 -12.96 12.64
CA LYS A 99 -21.01 -12.00 13.54
C LYS A 99 -20.51 -10.79 12.77
N THR A 100 -20.34 -9.68 13.45
CA THR A 100 -19.69 -8.50 12.88
C THR A 100 -18.27 -8.40 13.43
N ASP A 101 -17.28 -8.44 12.57
CA ASP A 101 -15.87 -8.24 12.94
C ASP A 101 -15.54 -6.73 12.97
N TYR A 102 -16.04 -5.96 12.00
CA TYR A 102 -15.92 -4.49 11.93
C TYR A 102 -16.95 -3.92 10.92
N TYR A 103 -16.97 -2.59 10.78
CA TYR A 103 -17.83 -1.89 9.81
C TYR A 103 -16.99 -1.20 8.75
N VAL A 104 -17.54 -1.05 7.55
CA VAL A 104 -16.98 -0.24 6.46
C VAL A 104 -18.01 0.75 5.93
N PRO A 105 -17.59 1.95 5.46
CA PRO A 105 -18.50 2.94 4.90
C PRO A 105 -18.76 2.64 3.42
N PHE A 106 -20.01 2.57 3.04
CA PHE A 106 -20.44 2.50 1.65
C PHE A 106 -21.05 3.86 1.25
N ALA A 107 -20.40 4.56 0.33
CA ALA A 107 -20.82 5.90 -0.08
C ALA A 107 -22.14 5.87 -0.85
N LEU A 108 -23.10 6.71 -0.47
CA LEU A 108 -24.46 6.73 -1.02
C LEU A 108 -24.70 7.83 -2.07
N GLY A 109 -23.73 8.72 -2.32
CA GLY A 109 -23.93 9.85 -3.22
C GLY A 109 -24.70 11.00 -2.58
N LYS A 110 -25.29 11.86 -3.42
CA LYS A 110 -26.01 13.09 -3.00
C LYS A 110 -27.48 13.11 -3.40
N GLU A 111 -28.00 11.99 -3.88
CA GLU A 111 -29.38 11.87 -4.33
C GLU A 111 -30.34 11.92 -3.15
N ARG A 112 -31.62 12.40 -3.39
CA ARG A 112 -32.64 12.44 -2.34
C ARG A 112 -33.15 11.08 -1.91
N SER A 113 -33.11 10.11 -2.81
CA SER A 113 -33.48 8.72 -2.57
C SER A 113 -32.46 7.84 -3.27
N VAL A 114 -31.95 6.83 -2.58
CA VAL A 114 -30.97 5.87 -3.12
C VAL A 114 -31.43 4.45 -2.86
N THR A 115 -31.07 3.57 -3.76
CA THR A 115 -31.35 2.13 -3.63
C THR A 115 -30.02 1.36 -3.63
N VAL A 116 -29.80 0.56 -2.59
CA VAL A 116 -28.70 -0.38 -2.51
C VAL A 116 -29.23 -1.79 -2.75
N ARG A 117 -28.72 -2.46 -3.75
CA ARG A 117 -29.03 -3.86 -4.06
C ARG A 117 -27.96 -4.78 -3.54
N VAL A 118 -28.37 -5.85 -2.88
CA VAL A 118 -27.45 -6.87 -2.34
C VAL A 118 -27.88 -8.24 -2.86
N LEU A 119 -27.01 -8.89 -3.64
CA LEU A 119 -27.22 -10.22 -4.21
C LEU A 119 -26.36 -11.25 -3.48
N GLY A 120 -26.93 -12.43 -3.22
CA GLY A 120 -26.21 -13.55 -2.60
C GLY A 120 -26.10 -13.49 -1.08
N LEU A 121 -26.85 -12.61 -0.41
CA LEU A 121 -26.94 -12.55 1.04
C LEU A 121 -28.11 -13.42 1.54
N PRO A 122 -27.91 -14.41 2.46
CA PRO A 122 -28.98 -15.16 3.09
C PRO A 122 -29.98 -14.27 3.82
N HIS A 123 -31.27 -14.67 3.88
CA HIS A 123 -32.29 -13.84 4.53
C HIS A 123 -32.19 -13.79 6.04
N ASP A 124 -31.54 -14.72 6.67
CA ASP A 124 -31.28 -14.79 8.08
C ASP A 124 -29.93 -14.15 8.47
N ALA A 125 -29.19 -13.61 7.49
CA ALA A 125 -27.91 -12.96 7.70
C ALA A 125 -27.99 -11.85 8.75
N LEU A 126 -26.96 -11.75 9.60
CA LEU A 126 -26.89 -10.74 10.66
C LEU A 126 -27.02 -9.32 10.11
N THR A 127 -26.41 -9.01 8.96
CA THR A 127 -26.52 -7.71 8.27
C THR A 127 -27.96 -7.20 8.13
N LEU A 128 -28.94 -8.10 7.98
CA LEU A 128 -30.37 -7.74 7.77
C LEU A 128 -31.16 -7.63 9.08
N LYS A 129 -30.52 -7.84 10.24
CA LYS A 129 -31.18 -7.67 11.54
C LYS A 129 -31.22 -6.21 11.94
N ASP A 130 -32.24 -5.86 12.74
CA ASP A 130 -32.40 -4.50 13.23
C ASP A 130 -31.14 -3.95 13.90
N GLY A 131 -30.78 -2.72 13.56
CA GLY A 131 -29.64 -2.02 14.11
C GLY A 131 -28.26 -2.43 13.58
N GLN A 132 -28.18 -3.36 12.61
CA GLN A 132 -26.89 -3.77 12.01
C GLN A 132 -26.45 -2.82 10.88
N LEU A 133 -27.39 -2.25 10.15
CA LEU A 133 -27.11 -1.21 9.15
C LEU A 133 -27.34 0.16 9.81
N ALA A 134 -26.39 1.08 9.61
CA ALA A 134 -26.48 2.43 10.15
C ALA A 134 -26.10 3.46 9.11
N LEU A 135 -26.67 4.66 9.19
CA LEU A 135 -26.37 5.79 8.34
C LEU A 135 -25.56 6.82 9.11
N THR A 136 -24.56 7.42 8.46
CA THR A 136 -23.71 8.46 9.06
C THR A 136 -23.16 9.43 8.02
N ASP A 137 -22.94 10.67 8.40
CA ASP A 137 -22.21 11.67 7.60
C ASP A 137 -20.71 11.62 7.87
N HIS A 138 -20.32 11.05 9.02
CA HIS A 138 -18.93 11.01 9.47
C HIS A 138 -18.51 9.57 9.73
N TRP A 139 -17.40 9.19 9.14
CA TRP A 139 -16.74 7.93 9.39
C TRP A 139 -15.30 8.20 9.83
N ASN A 140 -14.99 7.76 11.04
CA ASN A 140 -13.63 7.80 11.57
C ASN A 140 -13.34 6.42 12.17
N PRO A 141 -12.77 5.50 11.40
CA PRO A 141 -12.53 4.15 11.86
C PRO A 141 -11.46 4.14 12.96
N ILE A 142 -11.77 3.50 14.07
CA ILE A 142 -10.78 3.17 15.09
C ILE A 142 -10.25 1.79 14.76
N ASN A 143 -8.99 1.72 14.35
CA ASN A 143 -8.31 0.46 14.14
C ASN A 143 -7.60 0.05 15.43
N THR A 144 -8.08 -1.04 16.04
CA THR A 144 -7.54 -1.63 17.28
C THR A 144 -6.73 -2.90 17.01
N ASP A 145 -6.36 -3.15 15.76
CA ASP A 145 -5.59 -4.33 15.38
C ASP A 145 -4.22 -4.29 16.07
N TYR A 146 -3.85 -5.38 16.74
CA TYR A 146 -2.59 -5.48 17.47
C TYR A 146 -1.36 -5.26 16.60
N TYR A 147 -1.42 -5.74 15.35
CA TYR A 147 -0.33 -5.62 14.37
C TYR A 147 -0.40 -4.36 13.50
N ARG A 148 -1.23 -3.37 13.88
CA ARG A 148 -1.19 -2.09 13.16
C ARG A 148 0.17 -1.45 13.35
N PRO A 149 0.91 -1.15 12.26
CA PRO A 149 2.19 -0.46 12.35
C PRO A 149 2.10 0.86 13.10
N VAL A 150 3.18 1.22 13.80
CA VAL A 150 3.28 2.50 14.51
C VAL A 150 3.65 3.61 13.54
N TYR A 151 4.60 3.35 12.64
CA TYR A 151 5.15 4.38 11.76
C TYR A 151 5.15 4.03 10.26
N HIS A 152 4.96 2.78 9.88
CA HIS A 152 4.76 2.45 8.47
C HIS A 152 3.36 2.85 8.02
N HIS A 153 3.25 3.39 6.80
CA HIS A 153 1.95 3.72 6.22
C HIS A 153 1.11 2.46 5.99
N THR A 154 -0.12 2.50 6.49
CA THR A 154 -1.17 1.50 6.24
C THR A 154 -2.52 2.18 6.33
N PRO A 155 -3.53 1.80 5.53
CA PRO A 155 -4.85 2.39 5.64
C PRO A 155 -5.48 2.09 7.00
N SER A 156 -6.37 2.96 7.48
CA SER A 156 -7.08 2.76 8.74
C SER A 156 -7.95 1.50 8.73
N TYR A 157 -8.40 1.09 7.56
CA TYR A 157 -9.19 -0.14 7.33
C TYR A 157 -9.08 -0.57 5.88
N GLY A 158 -9.46 -1.82 5.60
CA GLY A 158 -9.47 -2.36 4.24
C GLY A 158 -8.13 -2.98 3.83
N TRP A 159 -8.00 -3.26 2.56
CA TRP A 159 -6.81 -3.84 1.93
C TRP A 159 -5.99 -2.79 1.20
N MET A 160 -4.67 -2.89 1.27
CA MET A 160 -3.77 -2.18 0.37
C MET A 160 -2.69 -3.10 -0.20
N ASN A 161 -2.24 -2.80 -1.43
CA ASN A 161 -1.03 -3.36 -2.02
C ASN A 161 -0.20 -2.27 -2.70
N ASP A 162 0.06 -2.31 -3.99
CA ASP A 162 1.00 -1.46 -4.72
C ASP A 162 0.82 0.03 -4.44
N ALA A 163 1.92 0.73 -4.21
CA ALA A 163 1.96 2.18 -4.28
C ALA A 163 1.68 2.64 -5.72
N ASN A 164 0.85 3.65 -5.88
CA ASN A 164 0.40 4.14 -7.18
C ASN A 164 0.51 5.66 -7.27
N GLY A 165 0.59 6.17 -8.47
CA GLY A 165 0.43 7.59 -8.75
C GLY A 165 1.29 8.54 -7.93
N MET A 166 2.38 8.06 -7.36
CA MET A 166 3.20 8.81 -6.42
C MET A 166 3.79 10.06 -7.05
N VAL A 167 3.52 11.22 -6.46
CA VAL A 167 3.97 12.52 -6.98
C VAL A 167 4.24 13.51 -5.85
N TYR A 168 5.34 14.25 -5.96
CA TYR A 168 5.62 15.40 -5.09
C TYR A 168 5.12 16.67 -5.73
N LYS A 169 4.30 17.44 -5.04
CA LYS A 169 3.79 18.71 -5.53
C LYS A 169 3.47 19.68 -4.40
N ASP A 170 3.89 20.94 -4.57
CA ASP A 170 3.56 22.05 -3.67
C ASP A 170 3.87 21.77 -2.18
N GLY A 171 4.98 21.05 -1.90
CA GLY A 171 5.42 20.71 -0.55
C GLY A 171 4.77 19.46 0.04
N GLU A 172 4.02 18.68 -0.73
CA GLU A 172 3.37 17.46 -0.29
C GLU A 172 3.77 16.26 -1.17
N TYR A 173 4.04 15.14 -0.53
CA TYR A 173 4.13 13.83 -1.17
C TYR A 173 2.72 13.23 -1.22
N HIS A 174 2.21 12.98 -2.41
CA HIS A 174 0.95 12.27 -2.63
C HIS A 174 1.27 10.80 -2.87
N LEU A 175 0.72 9.94 -2.04
CA LEU A 175 0.73 8.50 -2.17
C LEU A 175 -0.68 8.03 -2.49
N TYR A 176 -0.87 7.52 -3.69
CA TYR A 176 -2.04 6.72 -3.99
C TYR A 176 -1.64 5.24 -3.89
N TYR A 177 -2.60 4.36 -3.70
CA TYR A 177 -2.32 2.93 -3.54
C TYR A 177 -3.51 2.08 -3.95
N GLN A 178 -3.22 0.85 -4.35
CA GLN A 178 -4.26 -0.15 -4.60
C GLN A 178 -5.07 -0.37 -3.33
N TYR A 179 -6.38 -0.18 -3.40
CA TYR A 179 -7.23 -0.12 -2.22
C TYR A 179 -8.56 -0.85 -2.40
N ASN A 180 -8.88 -1.77 -1.47
CA ASN A 180 -10.24 -2.26 -1.30
C ASN A 180 -10.84 -1.65 -0.03
N PRO A 181 -11.76 -0.68 -0.13
CA PRO A 181 -12.39 -0.04 1.03
C PRO A 181 -13.48 -0.89 1.70
N TYR A 182 -13.79 -2.07 1.17
CA TYR A 182 -14.93 -2.87 1.61
C TYR A 182 -14.52 -4.18 2.30
N GLY A 183 -13.26 -4.37 2.59
CA GLY A 183 -12.74 -5.54 3.28
C GLY A 183 -11.23 -5.64 3.19
N SER A 184 -10.62 -6.45 4.04
CA SER A 184 -9.17 -6.60 4.15
C SER A 184 -8.60 -7.73 3.29
N ILE A 185 -9.18 -7.95 2.12
CA ILE A 185 -8.67 -8.88 1.08
C ILE A 185 -8.57 -8.15 -0.25
N TRP A 186 -7.74 -8.70 -1.14
CA TRP A 186 -7.65 -8.18 -2.51
C TRP A 186 -8.99 -8.29 -3.24
N GLY A 187 -9.40 -7.23 -3.88
CA GLY A 187 -10.65 -7.13 -4.64
C GLY A 187 -11.10 -5.67 -4.77
N ASN A 188 -12.16 -5.40 -5.52
CA ASN A 188 -12.78 -4.07 -5.67
C ASN A 188 -11.79 -2.90 -5.84
N MET A 189 -10.70 -3.07 -6.59
CA MET A 189 -9.60 -2.12 -6.62
C MET A 189 -10.01 -0.71 -6.99
N HIS A 190 -9.61 0.21 -6.12
CA HIS A 190 -9.66 1.66 -6.22
C HIS A 190 -8.24 2.21 -6.02
N TRP A 191 -8.04 3.51 -6.22
CA TRP A 191 -6.87 4.18 -5.67
C TRP A 191 -7.25 4.86 -4.35
N GLY A 192 -6.74 4.34 -3.23
CA GLY A 192 -6.70 5.05 -1.95
C GLY A 192 -5.78 6.26 -2.05
N HIS A 193 -5.77 7.13 -1.04
CA HIS A 193 -4.98 8.36 -1.05
C HIS A 193 -4.50 8.73 0.34
N ALA A 194 -3.21 9.01 0.45
CA ALA A 194 -2.60 9.64 1.62
C ALA A 194 -1.63 10.73 1.18
N VAL A 195 -1.42 11.71 2.04
CA VAL A 195 -0.45 12.81 1.83
C VAL A 195 0.50 12.92 3.01
N SER A 196 1.74 13.33 2.73
CA SER A 196 2.75 13.62 3.74
C SER A 196 3.62 14.79 3.33
N LYS A 197 4.11 15.56 4.30
CA LYS A 197 5.11 16.61 4.07
C LYS A 197 6.54 16.13 4.28
N ASP A 198 6.70 14.96 4.90
CA ASP A 198 7.97 14.46 5.39
C ASP A 198 8.18 12.96 5.24
N LEU A 199 7.33 12.27 4.45
CA LEU A 199 7.38 10.82 4.22
C LEU A 199 7.14 9.94 5.46
N CYS A 200 6.94 10.54 6.64
CA CYS A 200 6.72 9.85 7.92
C CYS A 200 5.28 9.97 8.40
N HIS A 201 4.79 11.22 8.44
CA HIS A 201 3.45 11.52 8.93
C HIS A 201 2.47 11.57 7.77
N TRP A 202 1.68 10.53 7.63
CA TRP A 202 0.70 10.37 6.56
C TRP A 202 -0.71 10.71 7.04
N GLU A 203 -1.38 11.57 6.29
CA GLU A 203 -2.80 11.89 6.45
C GLU A 203 -3.61 11.17 5.39
N GLU A 204 -4.55 10.31 5.80
CA GLU A 204 -5.46 9.64 4.87
C GLU A 204 -6.50 10.62 4.33
N LEU A 205 -6.70 10.57 3.03
CA LEU A 205 -7.70 11.33 2.30
C LEU A 205 -8.77 10.41 1.70
N PRO A 206 -9.90 10.94 1.23
CA PRO A 206 -10.89 10.13 0.53
C PRO A 206 -10.29 9.42 -0.69
N THR A 207 -10.85 8.26 -1.04
CA THR A 207 -10.50 7.50 -2.24
C THR A 207 -10.41 8.41 -3.46
N ALA A 208 -9.27 8.41 -4.14
CA ALA A 208 -8.97 9.35 -5.22
C ALA A 208 -9.61 8.96 -6.55
N ILE A 209 -9.50 7.68 -6.93
CA ILE A 209 -10.05 7.15 -8.18
C ILE A 209 -10.86 5.90 -7.86
N CYS A 210 -12.18 5.99 -8.02
CA CYS A 210 -13.08 4.88 -7.76
C CYS A 210 -13.22 3.98 -8.99
N ARG A 211 -13.39 2.68 -8.74
CA ARG A 211 -13.82 1.70 -9.74
C ARG A 211 -15.09 2.17 -10.46
N ASP A 212 -15.20 1.82 -11.73
CA ASP A 212 -16.36 2.12 -12.58
C ASP A 212 -16.67 0.96 -13.54
N ASN A 213 -17.51 1.23 -14.54
CA ASN A 213 -17.96 0.25 -15.53
C ASN A 213 -16.87 -0.23 -16.51
N LEU A 214 -15.76 0.49 -16.62
CA LEU A 214 -14.59 -0.01 -17.38
C LEU A 214 -13.89 -1.12 -16.63
N GLY A 215 -13.86 -1.07 -15.31
CA GLY A 215 -13.27 -2.11 -14.48
C GLY A 215 -12.70 -1.64 -13.15
N HIS A 216 -11.90 -2.50 -12.55
CA HIS A 216 -11.06 -2.19 -11.40
C HIS A 216 -10.02 -1.12 -11.77
N ILE A 217 -9.64 -0.31 -10.80
CA ILE A 217 -8.54 0.65 -10.96
C ILE A 217 -7.26 -0.03 -10.50
N PHE A 218 -6.49 -0.57 -11.45
CA PHE A 218 -5.19 -1.20 -11.20
C PHE A 218 -4.08 -0.17 -11.14
N SER A 219 -2.85 -0.64 -10.96
CA SER A 219 -1.68 0.22 -10.73
C SER A 219 -1.36 1.15 -11.89
N GLY A 220 -0.60 2.17 -11.58
CA GLY A 220 -0.16 3.20 -12.51
C GLY A 220 0.61 4.32 -11.83
N SER A 221 0.81 5.42 -12.54
CA SER A 221 1.64 6.55 -12.11
C SER A 221 0.96 7.90 -12.30
N SER A 222 1.50 8.93 -11.65
CA SER A 222 1.07 10.31 -11.86
C SER A 222 2.24 11.21 -12.21
N VAL A 223 1.98 12.25 -13.00
CA VAL A 223 2.94 13.28 -13.38
C VAL A 223 2.35 14.67 -13.20
N VAL A 224 3.20 15.67 -13.01
CA VAL A 224 2.81 17.09 -13.06
C VAL A 224 3.00 17.59 -14.49
N ASP A 225 1.92 17.94 -15.18
CA ASP A 225 1.95 18.51 -16.53
C ASP A 225 2.28 20.00 -16.46
N LYS A 226 3.57 20.33 -16.32
CA LYS A 226 4.07 21.71 -16.20
C LYS A 226 3.71 22.56 -17.41
N ASN A 227 3.74 21.96 -18.59
CA ASN A 227 3.58 22.63 -19.88
C ASN A 227 2.15 22.61 -20.43
N ASN A 228 1.20 22.07 -19.64
CA ASN A 228 -0.21 21.94 -20.05
C ASN A 228 -0.38 21.19 -21.39
N THR A 229 0.38 20.14 -21.59
CA THR A 229 0.34 19.34 -22.81
C THR A 229 -0.97 18.56 -22.94
N ALA A 230 -1.57 18.16 -21.81
CA ALA A 230 -2.86 17.49 -21.76
C ALA A 230 -4.06 18.46 -21.87
N GLY A 231 -3.84 19.77 -21.68
CA GLY A 231 -4.87 20.79 -21.86
C GLY A 231 -5.81 20.98 -20.67
N TYR A 232 -5.39 20.59 -19.44
CA TYR A 232 -6.20 20.74 -18.20
C TYR A 232 -5.71 21.87 -17.28
N GLY A 233 -4.78 22.68 -17.78
CA GLY A 233 -4.13 23.76 -17.06
C GLY A 233 -2.69 23.41 -16.66
N PRO A 234 -1.82 24.43 -16.52
CA PRO A 234 -0.44 24.22 -16.11
C PRO A 234 -0.37 23.61 -14.70
N ASN A 235 0.57 22.69 -14.51
CA ASN A 235 0.76 21.97 -13.27
C ASN A 235 -0.43 21.09 -12.82
N ALA A 236 -1.35 20.72 -13.72
CA ALA A 236 -2.33 19.69 -13.42
C ALA A 236 -1.61 18.36 -13.12
N ILE A 237 -2.12 17.59 -12.16
CA ILE A 237 -1.66 16.23 -11.92
C ILE A 237 -2.41 15.32 -12.89
N ILE A 238 -1.69 14.57 -13.70
CA ILE A 238 -2.25 13.61 -14.64
C ILE A 238 -1.92 12.21 -14.15
N ALA A 239 -2.94 11.41 -13.86
CA ALA A 239 -2.84 10.00 -13.48
C ALA A 239 -3.07 9.10 -14.68
N LEU A 240 -2.17 8.17 -14.95
CA LEU A 240 -2.29 7.09 -15.91
C LEU A 240 -2.40 5.78 -15.13
N TYR A 241 -3.45 5.01 -15.37
CA TYR A 241 -3.74 3.79 -14.63
C TYR A 241 -4.31 2.71 -15.54
N THR A 242 -4.22 1.47 -15.10
CA THR A 242 -4.86 0.37 -15.81
C THR A 242 -6.31 0.20 -15.32
N SER A 243 -7.26 0.16 -16.24
CA SER A 243 -8.61 -0.32 -15.97
C SER A 243 -8.71 -1.78 -16.38
N ALA A 244 -9.16 -2.66 -15.46
CA ALA A 244 -9.18 -4.11 -15.65
C ALA A 244 -10.55 -4.71 -15.43
N SER A 245 -11.06 -5.43 -16.44
CA SER A 245 -12.31 -6.17 -16.33
C SER A 245 -12.33 -7.38 -17.25
N SER A 246 -13.23 -8.32 -16.98
CA SER A 246 -13.46 -9.49 -17.87
C SER A 246 -13.99 -9.07 -19.25
N ARG A 247 -14.68 -7.92 -19.32
CA ARG A 247 -15.28 -7.41 -20.57
C ARG A 247 -14.26 -6.68 -21.45
N ASN A 248 -13.42 -5.84 -20.86
CA ASN A 248 -12.52 -4.94 -21.60
C ASN A 248 -11.07 -5.41 -21.61
N GLY A 249 -10.71 -6.45 -20.85
CA GLY A 249 -9.33 -6.82 -20.58
C GLY A 249 -8.65 -5.76 -19.71
N GLN A 250 -7.35 -5.59 -19.92
CA GLN A 250 -6.53 -4.55 -19.27
C GLN A 250 -6.23 -3.45 -20.29
N VAL A 251 -6.69 -2.25 -19.98
CA VAL A 251 -6.55 -1.07 -20.86
C VAL A 251 -6.08 0.14 -20.05
N GLN A 252 -5.32 1.05 -20.68
CA GLN A 252 -4.81 2.20 -19.97
C GLN A 252 -5.79 3.37 -20.03
N CYS A 253 -5.99 3.98 -18.89
CA CYS A 253 -6.90 5.10 -18.71
C CYS A 253 -6.18 6.30 -18.09
N MET A 254 -6.78 7.47 -18.24
CA MET A 254 -6.27 8.72 -17.72
C MET A 254 -7.31 9.40 -16.83
N ALA A 255 -6.84 10.02 -15.75
CA ALA A 255 -7.60 10.97 -14.96
C ALA A 255 -6.74 12.19 -14.66
N TYR A 256 -7.35 13.32 -14.34
CA TYR A 256 -6.63 14.56 -14.05
C TYR A 256 -7.17 15.25 -12.80
N SER A 257 -6.30 15.96 -12.12
CA SER A 257 -6.61 16.79 -10.95
C SER A 257 -6.10 18.22 -11.17
N THR A 258 -6.96 19.19 -10.85
CA THR A 258 -6.65 20.63 -10.86
C THR A 258 -6.67 21.25 -9.46
N ASP A 259 -6.89 20.45 -8.42
CA ASP A 259 -6.99 20.84 -7.02
C ASP A 259 -5.89 20.21 -6.15
N ASN A 260 -4.69 20.13 -6.69
CA ASN A 260 -3.51 19.56 -6.02
C ASN A 260 -3.71 18.10 -5.60
N GLY A 261 -4.27 17.27 -6.48
CA GLY A 261 -4.42 15.83 -6.25
C GLY A 261 -5.54 15.43 -5.30
N ARG A 262 -6.37 16.39 -4.81
CA ARG A 262 -7.44 16.09 -3.85
C ARG A 262 -8.60 15.34 -4.49
N THR A 263 -8.93 15.69 -5.75
CA THR A 263 -9.94 14.99 -6.53
C THR A 263 -9.47 14.75 -7.96
N PHE A 264 -9.95 13.67 -8.57
CA PHE A 264 -9.65 13.33 -9.96
C PHE A 264 -10.93 13.27 -10.81
N THR A 265 -10.83 13.82 -12.00
CA THR A 265 -11.83 13.67 -13.06
C THR A 265 -11.29 12.68 -14.10
N LYS A 266 -12.01 11.61 -14.37
CA LYS A 266 -11.65 10.65 -15.42
C LYS A 266 -11.81 11.28 -16.80
N TYR A 267 -10.86 10.99 -17.69
CA TYR A 267 -10.91 11.48 -19.06
C TYR A 267 -12.07 10.85 -19.84
N GLU A 268 -12.87 11.65 -20.51
CA GLU A 268 -14.05 11.19 -21.26
C GLU A 268 -13.68 10.24 -22.42
N GLY A 269 -12.49 10.41 -23.01
CA GLY A 269 -11.98 9.60 -24.11
C GLY A 269 -11.30 8.29 -23.68
N ASN A 270 -11.43 7.88 -22.41
CA ASN A 270 -10.86 6.61 -21.95
C ASN A 270 -11.44 5.40 -22.69
N PRO A 271 -10.64 4.36 -22.95
CA PRO A 271 -9.21 4.25 -22.64
C PRO A 271 -8.32 4.96 -23.64
N VAL A 272 -7.15 5.44 -23.17
CA VAL A 272 -6.13 6.11 -24.00
C VAL A 272 -5.17 5.15 -24.70
N LEU A 273 -5.05 3.91 -24.21
CA LEU A 273 -4.21 2.89 -24.82
C LEU A 273 -4.80 1.47 -24.61
N ARG A 274 -4.74 0.67 -25.67
CA ARG A 274 -5.09 -0.76 -25.66
C ARG A 274 -3.91 -1.57 -26.20
N PRO A 275 -3.75 -2.85 -25.79
CA PRO A 275 -2.75 -3.72 -26.41
C PRO A 275 -3.13 -3.94 -27.89
N PHE A 276 -2.18 -3.75 -28.80
CA PHE A 276 -2.40 -3.91 -30.25
C PHE A 276 -2.40 -5.36 -30.71
N ASP A 277 -1.91 -6.28 -29.89
CA ASP A 277 -1.75 -7.71 -30.15
C ASP A 277 -2.67 -8.60 -29.31
N GLY A 278 -3.60 -7.98 -28.57
CA GLY A 278 -4.57 -8.71 -27.75
C GLY A 278 -3.99 -9.38 -26.51
N LEU A 279 -2.84 -8.92 -25.99
CA LEU A 279 -2.27 -9.41 -24.75
C LEU A 279 -3.29 -9.31 -23.61
N ARG A 280 -3.31 -10.34 -22.77
CA ARG A 280 -4.13 -10.39 -21.56
C ARG A 280 -3.54 -9.54 -20.45
N ASP A 281 -2.24 -9.67 -20.22
CA ASP A 281 -1.51 -8.97 -19.16
C ASP A 281 -0.81 -7.75 -19.75
N PHE A 282 -1.45 -6.58 -19.63
CA PHE A 282 -1.02 -5.30 -20.18
C PHE A 282 -1.37 -4.18 -19.22
N ARG A 283 -0.46 -3.88 -18.24
CA ARG A 283 -0.78 -3.05 -17.10
C ARG A 283 0.38 -2.26 -16.52
N ASP A 284 0.06 -1.42 -15.53
CA ASP A 284 0.98 -0.68 -14.66
C ASP A 284 1.80 0.37 -15.42
N PRO A 285 1.15 1.38 -16.03
CA PRO A 285 1.86 2.40 -16.81
C PRO A 285 2.67 3.32 -15.89
N LYS A 286 3.97 3.43 -16.14
CA LYS A 286 4.85 4.47 -15.59
C LYS A 286 5.10 5.52 -16.64
N VAL A 287 4.75 6.76 -16.34
CA VAL A 287 4.91 7.90 -17.25
C VAL A 287 5.96 8.86 -16.71
N PHE A 288 6.80 9.41 -17.61
CA PHE A 288 7.80 10.43 -17.30
C PHE A 288 8.04 11.34 -18.51
N TRP A 289 8.49 12.56 -18.24
CA TRP A 289 8.93 13.50 -19.27
C TRP A 289 10.36 13.20 -19.67
N TYR A 290 10.64 13.08 -20.97
CA TYR A 290 11.97 12.85 -21.52
C TYR A 290 12.49 14.11 -22.22
N GLU A 291 13.30 14.89 -21.50
CA GLU A 291 13.79 16.19 -21.96
C GLU A 291 14.47 16.16 -23.34
N PRO A 292 15.34 15.16 -23.67
CA PRO A 292 16.04 15.18 -24.96
C PRO A 292 15.12 15.14 -26.19
N LYS A 293 13.90 14.63 -26.05
CA LYS A 293 12.88 14.59 -27.13
C LYS A 293 11.69 15.50 -26.86
N ALA A 294 11.68 16.20 -25.74
CA ALA A 294 10.59 17.09 -25.30
C ALA A 294 9.20 16.44 -25.44
N CYS A 295 9.06 15.20 -24.99
CA CYS A 295 7.81 14.47 -25.04
C CYS A 295 7.67 13.52 -23.83
N TRP A 296 6.47 13.02 -23.62
CA TRP A 296 6.15 12.02 -22.62
C TRP A 296 6.53 10.63 -23.08
N PHE A 297 7.08 9.86 -22.18
CA PHE A 297 7.29 8.43 -22.31
C PHE A 297 6.41 7.67 -21.35
N MET A 298 5.92 6.51 -21.77
CA MET A 298 5.27 5.53 -20.92
C MET A 298 6.01 4.22 -21.06
N ILE A 299 6.34 3.59 -19.94
CA ILE A 299 6.69 2.19 -19.91
C ILE A 299 5.54 1.42 -19.29
N ILE A 300 5.30 0.19 -19.77
CA ILE A 300 4.18 -0.63 -19.31
C ILE A 300 4.54 -2.10 -19.38
N SER A 301 4.10 -2.86 -18.40
CA SER A 301 4.19 -4.33 -18.43
C SER A 301 3.30 -4.91 -19.50
N ALA A 302 3.88 -5.73 -20.36
CA ALA A 302 3.23 -6.42 -21.46
C ALA A 302 3.62 -7.89 -21.44
N ASP A 303 2.98 -8.67 -20.54
CA ASP A 303 3.33 -10.05 -20.22
C ASP A 303 4.81 -10.16 -19.78
N LYS A 304 5.67 -10.79 -20.57
CA LYS A 304 7.09 -11.04 -20.27
C LYS A 304 8.04 -9.99 -20.84
N GLU A 305 7.54 -8.81 -21.14
CA GLU A 305 8.34 -7.67 -21.61
C GLU A 305 7.79 -6.36 -21.06
N THR A 306 8.59 -5.31 -21.11
CA THR A 306 8.15 -3.94 -20.88
C THR A 306 8.14 -3.22 -22.20
N ARG A 307 7.05 -2.51 -22.52
CA ARG A 307 6.92 -1.73 -23.76
C ARG A 307 7.07 -0.24 -23.48
N PHE A 308 7.78 0.42 -24.37
CA PHE A 308 7.93 1.87 -24.40
C PHE A 308 6.96 2.48 -25.40
N TYR A 309 6.32 3.55 -24.99
CA TYR A 309 5.44 4.38 -25.82
C TYR A 309 5.82 5.84 -25.67
N THR A 310 5.49 6.68 -26.66
CA THR A 310 5.68 8.12 -26.62
C THR A 310 4.38 8.87 -26.87
N SER A 311 4.28 10.09 -26.30
CA SER A 311 3.11 10.95 -26.46
C SER A 311 3.51 12.43 -26.34
N ASN A 312 2.85 13.28 -27.12
CA ASN A 312 2.98 14.74 -26.99
C ASN A 312 1.89 15.35 -26.08
N ASN A 313 0.87 14.58 -25.68
CA ASN A 313 -0.32 15.12 -25.03
C ASN A 313 -0.92 14.20 -23.94
N LEU A 314 -0.24 13.11 -23.57
CA LEU A 314 -0.68 12.12 -22.57
C LEU A 314 -1.97 11.34 -22.95
N LYS A 315 -2.58 11.65 -24.10
CA LYS A 315 -3.85 11.06 -24.57
C LYS A 315 -3.63 10.08 -25.72
N ASN A 316 -2.70 10.38 -26.61
CA ASN A 316 -2.39 9.58 -27.78
C ASN A 316 -0.98 9.01 -27.64
N TRP A 317 -0.86 7.70 -27.69
CA TRP A 317 0.38 6.97 -27.42
C TRP A 317 0.82 6.18 -28.65
N GLU A 318 2.09 6.30 -29.01
CA GLU A 318 2.72 5.59 -30.11
C GLU A 318 3.74 4.59 -29.57
N TYR A 319 3.67 3.34 -30.03
CA TYR A 319 4.63 2.29 -29.66
C TYR A 319 6.03 2.65 -30.17
N LEU A 320 7.03 2.43 -29.33
CA LEU A 320 8.42 2.75 -29.66
C LEU A 320 9.30 1.49 -29.70
N SER A 321 9.37 0.76 -28.60
CA SER A 321 10.25 -0.40 -28.45
C SER A 321 9.79 -1.30 -27.29
N SER A 322 10.46 -2.43 -27.11
CA SER A 322 10.27 -3.28 -25.92
C SER A 322 11.60 -3.76 -25.33
N PHE A 323 11.54 -4.18 -24.07
CA PHE A 323 12.67 -4.62 -23.27
C PHE A 323 12.30 -5.81 -22.38
N GLY A 324 13.26 -6.66 -22.10
CA GLY A 324 13.25 -7.55 -20.94
C GLY A 324 12.77 -8.98 -21.20
N LYS A 325 12.30 -9.31 -22.40
CA LYS A 325 11.85 -10.67 -22.69
C LYS A 325 12.99 -11.68 -22.55
N GLY A 326 12.86 -12.60 -21.55
CA GLY A 326 13.87 -13.59 -21.24
C GLY A 326 15.01 -13.09 -20.35
N TYR A 327 14.89 -11.89 -19.76
CA TYR A 327 15.88 -11.32 -18.86
C TYR A 327 15.52 -11.53 -17.39
N GLY A 328 16.53 -11.49 -16.50
CA GLY A 328 16.36 -11.61 -15.06
C GLY A 328 15.65 -12.87 -14.61
N ALA A 329 14.92 -12.77 -13.52
CA ALA A 329 14.10 -13.84 -12.96
C ALA A 329 12.67 -13.76 -13.54
N GLN A 330 12.43 -14.41 -14.66
CA GLN A 330 11.20 -14.26 -15.42
C GLN A 330 10.43 -15.58 -15.60
N PRO A 331 9.87 -16.17 -14.54
CA PRO A 331 8.98 -17.33 -14.70
C PRO A 331 7.58 -16.92 -15.20
N CYS A 332 7.11 -15.71 -14.86
CA CYS A 332 5.79 -15.15 -15.20
C CYS A 332 5.92 -13.77 -15.85
N GLN A 333 4.84 -12.98 -15.80
CA GLN A 333 4.83 -11.61 -16.27
C GLN A 333 5.64 -10.67 -15.35
N TYR A 334 6.02 -9.54 -15.91
CA TYR A 334 6.47 -8.37 -15.14
C TYR A 334 5.28 -7.57 -14.63
N GLU A 335 5.47 -6.86 -13.51
CA GLU A 335 4.49 -5.95 -12.91
C GLU A 335 5.16 -4.65 -12.47
N CYS A 336 4.40 -3.56 -12.33
CA CYS A 336 4.81 -2.27 -11.79
C CYS A 336 6.21 -1.83 -12.24
N PRO A 337 6.48 -1.68 -13.56
CA PRO A 337 7.80 -1.23 -14.03
C PRO A 337 8.03 0.21 -13.62
N ASP A 338 9.28 0.55 -13.27
CA ASP A 338 9.70 1.94 -13.08
C ASP A 338 11.00 2.22 -13.84
N PHE A 339 11.20 3.46 -14.26
CA PHE A 339 12.35 3.83 -15.06
C PHE A 339 12.88 5.20 -14.63
N VAL A 340 14.06 5.21 -14.03
CA VAL A 340 14.64 6.39 -13.40
C VAL A 340 16.10 6.56 -13.80
N GLU A 341 16.58 7.81 -13.84
CA GLU A 341 18.00 8.11 -14.00
C GLU A 341 18.64 8.29 -12.62
N LEU A 342 19.69 7.54 -12.32
CA LEU A 342 20.43 7.61 -11.08
C LEU A 342 21.89 7.99 -11.31
N ALA A 343 22.43 8.85 -10.46
CA ALA A 343 23.85 9.16 -10.42
C ALA A 343 24.62 8.14 -9.54
N VAL A 344 25.86 7.88 -9.88
CA VAL A 344 26.79 7.16 -9.01
C VAL A 344 27.15 8.04 -7.82
N LYS A 345 27.04 7.50 -6.60
CA LYS A 345 27.32 8.22 -5.35
C LYS A 345 28.72 8.85 -5.40
N GLY A 346 28.79 10.16 -5.21
CA GLY A 346 30.02 10.95 -5.32
C GLY A 346 30.48 11.27 -6.75
N GLN A 347 29.74 10.89 -7.79
CA GLN A 347 30.02 11.16 -9.19
C GLN A 347 28.75 11.64 -9.92
N PRO A 348 28.31 12.88 -9.72
CA PRO A 348 27.00 13.38 -10.20
C PRO A 348 26.87 13.35 -11.74
N ASP A 349 27.98 13.42 -12.47
CA ASP A 349 28.00 13.35 -13.93
C ASP A 349 27.99 11.91 -14.48
N ASN A 350 28.26 10.91 -13.64
CA ASN A 350 28.20 9.50 -14.01
C ASN A 350 26.81 8.95 -13.69
N LYS A 351 25.92 9.04 -14.67
CA LYS A 351 24.52 8.64 -14.55
C LYS A 351 24.21 7.43 -15.41
N LYS A 352 23.29 6.61 -14.96
CA LYS A 352 22.69 5.51 -15.71
C LYS A 352 21.18 5.48 -15.48
N TYR A 353 20.46 4.94 -16.46
CA TYR A 353 19.07 4.58 -16.27
C TYR A 353 18.97 3.26 -15.49
N VAL A 354 17.98 3.19 -14.65
CA VAL A 354 17.61 1.98 -13.89
C VAL A 354 16.16 1.63 -14.21
N MET A 355 15.98 0.40 -14.67
CA MET A 355 14.67 -0.21 -14.86
C MET A 355 14.39 -1.07 -13.62
N LEU A 356 13.40 -0.70 -12.80
CA LEU A 356 12.86 -1.55 -11.75
C LEU A 356 11.78 -2.45 -12.34
N MET A 357 11.80 -3.73 -12.00
CA MET A 357 10.86 -4.72 -12.47
C MET A 357 10.39 -5.57 -11.29
N ASN A 358 9.10 -5.74 -11.16
CA ASN A 358 8.54 -6.58 -10.11
C ASN A 358 8.09 -7.92 -10.71
N VAL A 359 8.42 -9.00 -10.04
CA VAL A 359 8.16 -10.38 -10.50
C VAL A 359 7.37 -11.17 -9.45
N ASN A 360 6.34 -11.91 -9.92
CA ASN A 360 5.52 -12.76 -9.06
C ASN A 360 4.88 -13.92 -9.86
N PRO A 361 5.22 -15.19 -9.52
CA PRO A 361 6.35 -15.60 -8.68
C PRO A 361 7.70 -15.33 -9.37
N GLY A 362 8.79 -15.38 -8.63
CA GLY A 362 10.13 -15.18 -9.20
C GLY A 362 11.17 -14.73 -8.20
N GLY A 363 10.73 -14.30 -7.01
CA GLY A 363 11.60 -13.85 -5.95
C GLY A 363 12.61 -14.92 -5.49
N PRO A 364 13.77 -14.50 -4.95
CA PRO A 364 14.85 -15.39 -4.56
C PRO A 364 14.47 -16.36 -3.45
N PHE A 365 13.44 -16.00 -2.67
CA PHE A 365 12.88 -16.81 -1.60
C PHE A 365 11.44 -17.28 -1.90
N GLY A 366 11.04 -17.26 -3.18
CA GLY A 366 9.68 -17.57 -3.63
C GLY A 366 8.72 -16.36 -3.54
N GLY A 367 7.65 -16.43 -4.34
CA GLY A 367 6.66 -15.36 -4.43
C GLY A 367 7.20 -14.08 -5.06
N SER A 368 6.86 -12.96 -4.47
CA SER A 368 7.08 -11.62 -5.02
C SER A 368 8.46 -11.05 -4.70
N ALA A 369 9.06 -10.31 -5.63
CA ALA A 369 10.29 -9.54 -5.40
C ALA A 369 10.47 -8.43 -6.44
N THR A 370 11.36 -7.47 -6.16
CA THR A 370 11.77 -6.40 -7.07
C THR A 370 13.19 -6.64 -7.56
N GLU A 371 13.36 -6.89 -8.86
CA GLU A 371 14.66 -6.90 -9.53
C GLU A 371 14.91 -5.59 -10.29
N TYR A 372 16.17 -5.35 -10.70
CA TYR A 372 16.51 -4.17 -11.47
C TYR A 372 17.59 -4.42 -12.52
N PHE A 373 17.56 -3.59 -13.55
CA PHE A 373 18.57 -3.53 -14.62
C PHE A 373 19.15 -2.13 -14.68
N VAL A 374 20.49 -2.03 -14.88
CA VAL A 374 21.19 -0.75 -15.02
C VAL A 374 21.72 -0.65 -16.45
N GLY A 375 21.55 0.50 -17.08
CA GLY A 375 21.97 0.66 -18.48
C GLY A 375 21.94 2.09 -19.00
N ASP A 376 22.08 2.20 -20.30
CA ASP A 376 21.99 3.45 -21.07
C ASP A 376 20.70 3.46 -21.87
N PHE A 377 20.08 4.63 -21.98
CA PHE A 377 18.88 4.83 -22.79
C PHE A 377 19.16 5.83 -23.92
N ASP A 378 19.02 5.41 -25.16
CA ASP A 378 19.28 6.25 -26.34
C ASP A 378 18.06 7.07 -26.80
N GLY A 379 16.98 7.04 -26.01
CA GLY A 379 15.69 7.64 -26.33
C GLY A 379 14.80 6.74 -27.19
N THR A 380 15.21 5.51 -27.46
CA THR A 380 14.43 4.49 -28.16
C THR A 380 14.55 3.13 -27.48
N ASN A 381 15.78 2.69 -27.21
CA ASN A 381 16.07 1.40 -26.62
C ASN A 381 16.83 1.56 -25.31
N PHE A 382 16.56 0.68 -24.36
CA PHE A 382 17.32 0.54 -23.13
C PHE A 382 18.37 -0.57 -23.30
N HIS A 383 19.63 -0.23 -23.06
CA HIS A 383 20.80 -1.09 -23.24
C HIS A 383 21.43 -1.41 -21.89
N VAL A 384 21.25 -2.62 -21.38
CA VAL A 384 21.80 -3.06 -20.09
C VAL A 384 23.31 -3.14 -20.14
N THR A 385 23.99 -2.64 -19.10
CA THR A 385 25.47 -2.64 -19.02
C THR A 385 26.06 -3.99 -18.61
N ASP A 386 25.31 -4.80 -17.87
CA ASP A 386 25.74 -6.11 -17.34
C ASP A 386 25.00 -7.25 -18.07
N ASP A 387 25.27 -8.50 -17.67
CA ASP A 387 24.54 -9.66 -18.19
C ASP A 387 23.06 -9.58 -17.78
N PRO A 388 22.13 -9.42 -18.75
CA PRO A 388 20.71 -9.28 -18.44
C PRO A 388 20.05 -10.55 -17.93
N HIS A 389 20.72 -11.69 -17.99
CA HIS A 389 20.19 -12.97 -17.46
C HIS A 389 20.49 -13.18 -15.99
N VAL A 390 21.29 -12.30 -15.37
CA VAL A 390 21.61 -12.34 -13.94
C VAL A 390 20.74 -11.35 -13.19
N ALA A 391 19.78 -11.85 -12.42
CA ALA A 391 18.90 -11.03 -11.60
C ALA A 391 19.69 -10.27 -10.52
N LYS A 392 19.44 -8.98 -10.40
CA LYS A 392 19.90 -8.13 -9.29
C LYS A 392 18.68 -7.69 -8.50
N TRP A 393 18.69 -7.96 -7.21
CA TRP A 393 17.56 -7.69 -6.32
C TRP A 393 17.73 -6.36 -5.61
N LEU A 394 16.65 -5.57 -5.54
CA LEU A 394 16.62 -4.30 -4.80
C LEU A 394 16.54 -4.55 -3.30
N ASP A 395 15.92 -5.64 -2.90
CA ASP A 395 15.77 -6.08 -1.52
C ASP A 395 15.95 -7.61 -1.45
N TYR A 396 16.58 -8.08 -0.41
CA TYR A 396 16.89 -9.49 -0.14
C TYR A 396 16.01 -10.08 0.99
N GLY A 397 14.99 -9.36 1.43
CA GLY A 397 13.95 -9.90 2.29
C GLY A 397 12.87 -10.64 1.50
N LYS A 398 11.89 -11.13 2.20
CA LYS A 398 10.74 -11.84 1.60
C LYS A 398 9.60 -10.89 1.21
N ASP A 399 9.48 -9.74 1.91
CA ASP A 399 8.29 -8.89 1.88
C ASP A 399 8.56 -7.50 1.29
N HIS A 400 9.08 -7.49 0.07
CA HIS A 400 9.37 -6.27 -0.67
C HIS A 400 8.91 -6.41 -2.12
N TYR A 401 7.87 -5.68 -2.50
CA TYR A 401 7.26 -5.82 -3.83
C TYR A 401 6.65 -4.53 -4.34
N ALA A 402 6.31 -4.51 -5.65
CA ALA A 402 5.66 -3.40 -6.35
C ALA A 402 6.34 -2.05 -6.10
N THR A 403 7.67 -2.06 -6.05
CA THR A 403 8.46 -0.86 -5.76
C THR A 403 8.45 0.09 -6.94
N VAL A 404 7.98 1.31 -6.70
CA VAL A 404 7.94 2.40 -7.66
C VAL A 404 8.40 3.70 -7.01
N CYS A 405 8.78 4.69 -7.83
CA CYS A 405 9.36 5.94 -7.38
C CYS A 405 8.39 7.12 -7.51
N PHE A 406 8.49 8.08 -6.57
CA PHE A 406 7.81 9.36 -6.68
C PHE A 406 8.27 10.14 -7.92
N SER A 407 7.33 10.76 -8.60
CA SER A 407 7.63 11.72 -9.66
C SER A 407 7.79 13.13 -9.10
N ASN A 408 8.50 13.98 -9.83
CA ASN A 408 8.68 15.42 -9.54
C ASN A 408 9.41 15.73 -8.22
N THR A 409 10.29 14.85 -7.75
CA THR A 409 11.11 15.02 -6.53
C THR A 409 12.44 15.75 -6.75
N GLY A 410 12.63 16.36 -7.92
CA GLY A 410 13.89 16.99 -8.29
C GLY A 410 14.99 15.97 -8.58
N GLU A 411 16.15 16.14 -7.96
CA GLU A 411 17.30 15.24 -8.16
C GLU A 411 17.24 13.95 -7.30
N ARG A 412 16.36 13.92 -6.30
CA ARG A 412 16.18 12.75 -5.44
C ARG A 412 15.28 11.72 -6.12
N VAL A 413 15.64 10.47 -6.01
CA VAL A 413 14.79 9.35 -6.43
C VAL A 413 14.35 8.59 -5.21
N ILE A 414 13.11 8.76 -4.83
CA ILE A 414 12.52 8.19 -3.62
C ILE A 414 11.55 7.09 -4.02
N ALA A 415 11.86 5.87 -3.62
CA ALA A 415 11.08 4.67 -3.88
C ALA A 415 10.28 4.24 -2.66
N LEU A 416 9.13 3.61 -2.89
CA LEU A 416 8.28 3.06 -1.84
C LEU A 416 7.76 1.67 -2.27
N PRO A 417 8.04 0.62 -1.49
CA PRO A 417 7.54 -0.73 -1.77
C PRO A 417 6.21 -1.00 -1.08
N TRP A 418 5.48 -2.00 -1.56
CA TRP A 418 4.51 -2.72 -0.76
C TRP A 418 5.23 -3.75 0.10
N MET A 419 5.03 -3.69 1.41
CA MET A 419 5.64 -4.59 2.40
C MET A 419 4.74 -5.80 2.59
N SER A 420 4.79 -6.74 1.69
CA SER A 420 4.10 -8.03 1.74
C SER A 420 4.60 -8.97 0.65
N ASN A 421 4.03 -10.19 0.61
CA ASN A 421 4.29 -11.17 -0.42
C ASN A 421 2.97 -11.85 -0.83
N TRP A 422 2.73 -11.97 -2.14
CA TRP A 422 1.50 -12.56 -2.66
C TRP A 422 1.25 -13.99 -2.19
N GLN A 423 2.27 -14.73 -1.75
CA GLN A 423 2.09 -16.08 -1.23
C GLN A 423 1.17 -16.15 0.00
N TYR A 424 1.06 -15.06 0.79
CA TYR A 424 0.26 -15.03 2.02
C TYR A 424 -0.42 -13.69 2.30
N ALA A 425 -0.33 -12.73 1.42
CA ALA A 425 -0.84 -11.37 1.67
C ALA A 425 -2.31 -11.33 2.10
N ASN A 426 -3.16 -12.19 1.52
CA ASN A 426 -4.59 -12.26 1.85
C ASN A 426 -4.91 -12.91 3.21
N ILE A 427 -3.92 -13.51 3.87
CA ILE A 427 -4.13 -14.34 5.08
C ILE A 427 -3.21 -13.96 6.25
N THR A 428 -2.49 -12.86 6.16
CA THR A 428 -1.71 -12.32 7.29
C THR A 428 -2.61 -12.13 8.53
N PRO A 429 -2.08 -12.25 9.77
CA PRO A 429 -2.89 -12.23 11.00
C PRO A 429 -3.43 -10.85 11.39
N THR A 430 -3.44 -9.90 10.49
CA THR A 430 -4.18 -8.62 10.58
C THR A 430 -5.63 -8.81 10.15
N ARG A 431 -6.56 -7.97 10.60
CA ARG A 431 -8.00 -8.13 10.35
C ARG A 431 -8.64 -6.90 9.71
N GLN A 432 -8.71 -5.80 10.45
CA GLN A 432 -9.41 -4.59 10.00
C GLN A 432 -8.68 -3.89 8.86
N HIS A 433 -7.36 -4.00 8.81
CA HIS A 433 -6.51 -3.58 7.70
C HIS A 433 -5.63 -4.74 7.25
N ARG A 434 -5.13 -4.68 6.03
CA ARG A 434 -4.13 -5.62 5.52
C ARG A 434 -3.26 -4.96 4.46
N GLY A 435 -1.93 -5.17 4.58
CA GLY A 435 -0.92 -4.50 3.79
C GLY A 435 -0.39 -3.22 4.44
N ALA A 436 0.86 -2.90 4.16
CA ALA A 436 1.55 -1.67 4.55
C ALA A 436 2.60 -1.32 3.50
N ASN A 437 3.06 -0.08 3.44
CA ASN A 437 4.28 0.25 2.72
C ASN A 437 5.50 -0.04 3.61
N GLY A 438 6.61 -0.46 3.01
CA GLY A 438 7.91 -0.44 3.67
C GLY A 438 8.43 0.99 3.81
N LEU A 439 9.60 1.17 4.41
CA LEU A 439 10.20 2.49 4.56
C LEU A 439 10.49 3.12 3.18
N PRO A 440 10.27 4.44 3.04
CA PRO A 440 10.72 5.16 1.84
C PRO A 440 12.24 5.10 1.74
N ARG A 441 12.73 4.87 0.52
CA ARG A 441 14.16 4.67 0.23
C ARG A 441 14.65 5.66 -0.79
N GLU A 442 15.78 6.28 -0.53
CA GLU A 442 16.49 7.10 -1.50
C GLU A 442 17.43 6.22 -2.30
N LEU A 443 17.20 6.16 -3.63
CA LEU A 443 17.98 5.32 -4.53
C LEU A 443 19.19 6.08 -5.07
N SER A 444 20.32 5.41 -5.15
CA SER A 444 21.53 5.88 -5.83
C SER A 444 22.29 4.72 -6.44
N LEU A 445 23.28 4.99 -7.28
CA LEU A 445 24.18 3.98 -7.82
C LEU A 445 25.50 3.95 -7.06
N TYR A 446 26.12 2.78 -7.00
CA TYR A 446 27.53 2.63 -6.67
C TYR A 446 28.20 1.67 -7.66
N LEU A 447 29.49 1.86 -7.85
CA LEU A 447 30.30 1.03 -8.73
C LEU A 447 31.15 0.09 -7.90
N LYS A 448 31.08 -1.22 -8.17
CA LYS A 448 31.90 -2.25 -7.53
C LYS A 448 32.34 -3.29 -8.55
N ASP A 449 33.63 -3.61 -8.58
CA ASP A 449 34.21 -4.59 -9.51
C ASP A 449 33.82 -4.33 -10.98
N ARG A 450 33.68 -3.05 -11.36
CA ARG A 450 33.24 -2.55 -12.67
C ARG A 450 31.77 -2.80 -13.01
N HIS A 451 30.95 -3.23 -12.03
CA HIS A 451 29.52 -3.39 -12.17
C HIS A 451 28.76 -2.31 -11.40
N TYR A 452 27.66 -1.85 -11.98
CA TYR A 452 26.76 -0.91 -11.33
C TYR A 452 25.75 -1.65 -10.44
N TYR A 453 25.57 -1.14 -9.25
CA TYR A 453 24.55 -1.61 -8.30
C TYR A 453 23.71 -0.45 -7.78
N VAL A 454 22.46 -0.73 -7.44
CA VAL A 454 21.59 0.22 -6.75
C VAL A 454 21.82 0.11 -5.24
N SER A 455 21.99 1.26 -4.60
CA SER A 455 21.90 1.41 -3.15
C SER A 455 20.49 1.94 -2.85
N ALA A 456 19.77 1.29 -1.95
CA ALA A 456 18.43 1.64 -1.52
C ALA A 456 18.47 2.00 -0.02
N ASP A 457 19.01 3.20 0.29
CA ASP A 457 19.15 3.65 1.68
C ASP A 457 17.81 4.17 2.21
N VAL A 458 17.59 4.05 3.52
CA VAL A 458 16.39 4.62 4.13
C VAL A 458 16.38 6.14 3.95
N ALA A 459 15.24 6.72 3.59
CA ALA A 459 15.10 8.16 3.42
C ALA A 459 15.43 8.89 4.74
N PRO A 460 16.25 9.95 4.70
CA PRO A 460 16.74 10.61 5.92
C PRO A 460 15.63 11.18 6.80
N GLU A 461 14.46 11.47 6.24
CA GLU A 461 13.28 11.95 6.96
C GLU A 461 12.81 10.97 8.04
N ILE A 462 13.07 9.67 7.89
CA ILE A 462 12.68 8.64 8.87
C ILE A 462 13.34 8.91 10.24
N ARG A 463 14.48 9.60 10.26
CA ARG A 463 15.15 10.02 11.52
C ARG A 463 14.30 11.02 12.35
N LEU A 464 13.29 11.67 11.76
CA LEU A 464 12.33 12.53 12.47
C LEU A 464 11.47 11.75 13.48
N LEU A 465 11.32 10.44 13.27
CA LEU A 465 10.58 9.56 14.16
C LEU A 465 11.33 9.23 15.46
N ARG A 466 12.65 9.46 15.51
CA ARG A 466 13.49 9.16 16.68
C ARG A 466 13.09 10.03 17.87
N LYS A 467 12.78 9.40 18.99
CA LYS A 467 12.47 10.05 20.28
C LYS A 467 13.63 9.82 21.25
N GLU A 468 13.52 8.84 22.13
CA GLU A 468 14.55 8.52 23.10
C GLU A 468 15.65 7.66 22.47
N CYS A 469 16.89 7.86 22.93
CA CYS A 469 18.06 7.08 22.52
C CYS A 469 18.64 6.33 23.71
N HIS A 470 18.74 5.02 23.60
CA HIS A 470 19.46 4.19 24.54
C HIS A 470 20.76 3.71 23.89
N THR A 471 21.91 4.05 24.48
CA THR A 471 23.22 3.64 23.96
C THR A 471 23.76 2.46 24.77
N LEU A 472 24.10 1.38 24.10
CA LEU A 472 24.82 0.27 24.69
C LEU A 472 26.34 0.49 24.57
N PRO A 473 27.15 0.02 25.56
CA PRO A 473 28.58 0.18 25.49
C PRO A 473 29.18 -0.63 24.33
N ASP A 474 30.25 -0.09 23.74
CA ASP A 474 31.09 -0.85 22.81
C ASP A 474 31.57 -2.13 23.49
N ALA A 475 31.54 -3.22 22.77
CA ALA A 475 31.91 -4.53 23.33
C ALA A 475 32.69 -5.39 22.34
N VAL A 476 33.57 -6.21 22.92
CA VAL A 476 34.15 -7.37 22.23
C VAL A 476 33.45 -8.60 22.82
N ILE A 477 32.66 -9.25 21.98
CA ILE A 477 31.83 -10.39 22.38
C ILE A 477 32.48 -11.69 21.96
N ALA A 478 32.64 -12.62 22.91
CA ALA A 478 33.03 -14.00 22.67
C ALA A 478 31.92 -14.90 23.24
N GLY A 479 31.07 -15.41 22.38
CA GLY A 479 29.83 -16.07 22.77
C GLY A 479 28.61 -15.13 22.72
N GLU A 480 28.05 -14.78 23.86
CA GLU A 480 26.84 -13.93 23.90
C GLU A 480 26.87 -12.85 25.00
N SER A 481 26.21 -11.73 24.74
CA SER A 481 25.86 -10.69 25.73
C SER A 481 24.39 -10.36 25.60
N ARG A 482 23.69 -10.30 26.73
CA ARG A 482 22.25 -10.07 26.79
C ARG A 482 21.92 -8.72 27.39
N TYR A 483 21.01 -8.02 26.76
CA TYR A 483 20.49 -6.73 27.21
C TYR A 483 18.99 -6.88 27.42
N THR A 484 18.62 -7.28 28.64
CA THR A 484 17.22 -7.45 29.04
C THR A 484 16.55 -6.10 29.17
N ASP A 485 15.30 -6.04 28.70
CA ASP A 485 14.48 -4.82 28.70
C ASP A 485 15.04 -3.63 27.92
N ALA A 486 16.03 -3.85 27.02
CA ALA A 486 16.62 -2.79 26.24
C ALA A 486 15.61 -1.99 25.39
N THR A 487 14.49 -2.62 25.00
CA THR A 487 13.40 -2.05 24.21
C THR A 487 12.04 -2.20 24.88
N ALA A 488 12.01 -2.44 26.21
CA ALA A 488 10.79 -2.79 26.95
C ALA A 488 9.69 -1.72 26.82
N ASP A 489 10.07 -0.46 26.89
CA ASP A 489 9.14 0.67 26.84
C ASP A 489 8.77 1.09 25.41
N TYR A 490 9.41 0.52 24.41
CA TYR A 490 9.26 0.90 23.00
C TYR A 490 8.13 0.14 22.28
N GLN A 491 7.48 -0.78 22.96
CA GLN A 491 6.29 -1.48 22.47
C GLN A 491 6.45 -2.14 21.08
N GLY A 492 7.69 -2.58 20.74
CA GLY A 492 8.03 -3.17 19.45
C GLY A 492 8.21 -2.15 18.32
N SER A 493 8.42 -0.87 18.63
CA SER A 493 8.65 0.18 17.65
C SER A 493 9.99 0.89 17.93
N PHE A 494 11.06 0.51 17.22
CA PHE A 494 12.39 1.05 17.45
C PHE A 494 13.31 0.89 16.25
N GLU A 495 14.37 1.68 16.24
CA GLU A 495 15.52 1.55 15.36
C GLU A 495 16.74 1.14 16.18
N LEU A 496 17.55 0.23 15.64
CA LEU A 496 18.82 -0.19 16.21
C LEU A 496 19.93 0.01 15.20
N GLU A 497 20.88 0.89 15.50
CA GLU A 497 22.13 1.07 14.76
C GLU A 497 23.26 0.28 15.43
N ALA A 498 24.12 -0.38 14.65
CA ALA A 498 25.32 -1.04 15.16
C ALA A 498 26.39 -1.19 14.08
N ASP A 499 27.66 -1.00 14.48
CA ASP A 499 28.81 -1.35 13.68
C ASP A 499 29.35 -2.70 14.15
N ILE A 500 29.33 -3.70 13.26
CA ILE A 500 29.77 -5.07 13.57
C ILE A 500 31.01 -5.39 12.76
N THR A 501 32.08 -5.82 13.47
CA THR A 501 33.31 -6.35 12.86
C THR A 501 33.45 -7.81 13.28
N PRO A 502 32.95 -8.77 12.46
CA PRO A 502 33.12 -10.19 12.76
C PRO A 502 34.57 -10.63 12.63
N HIS A 503 34.94 -11.63 13.39
CA HIS A 503 36.24 -12.30 13.19
C HIS A 503 36.21 -13.11 11.89
N LYS A 504 37.40 -13.32 11.28
CA LYS A 504 37.55 -14.01 10.00
C LYS A 504 36.84 -15.38 9.98
N ASN A 505 36.02 -15.61 8.96
CA ASN A 505 35.24 -16.84 8.70
C ASN A 505 34.22 -17.23 9.78
N LYS A 506 33.70 -16.27 10.53
CA LYS A 506 32.80 -16.53 11.66
C LYS A 506 31.48 -15.79 11.51
N VAL A 507 30.54 -16.15 12.37
CA VAL A 507 29.22 -15.56 12.48
C VAL A 507 29.22 -14.55 13.62
N ALA A 508 28.73 -13.35 13.36
CA ALA A 508 28.46 -12.34 14.38
C ALA A 508 27.14 -11.62 14.07
N GLY A 509 26.34 -11.36 15.10
CA GLY A 509 25.07 -10.73 14.89
C GLY A 509 24.31 -10.46 16.19
N LEU A 510 23.03 -10.22 16.01
CA LEU A 510 22.12 -9.92 17.11
C LEU A 510 20.81 -10.69 16.96
N GLU A 511 20.13 -10.83 18.07
CA GLU A 511 18.83 -11.42 18.18
C GLU A 511 17.89 -10.42 18.87
N LEU A 512 16.73 -10.21 18.28
CA LEU A 512 15.62 -9.49 18.86
C LEU A 512 14.62 -10.53 19.38
N TYR A 513 14.25 -10.47 20.66
CA TYR A 513 13.40 -11.50 21.25
C TYR A 513 12.50 -10.98 22.37
N ASN A 514 11.51 -11.76 22.75
CA ASN A 514 10.58 -11.48 23.85
C ASN A 514 10.63 -12.58 24.94
N ASP A 515 9.85 -12.39 26.01
CA ASP A 515 9.80 -13.31 27.16
C ASP A 515 9.22 -14.70 26.82
N LEU A 516 8.57 -14.85 25.69
CA LEU A 516 8.03 -16.13 25.19
C LEU A 516 9.06 -16.90 24.35
N GLY A 517 10.24 -16.33 24.10
CA GLY A 517 11.26 -16.92 23.25
C GLY A 517 11.01 -16.75 21.75
N GLU A 518 9.98 -15.99 21.36
CA GLU A 518 9.79 -15.58 19.97
C GLU A 518 10.91 -14.62 19.58
N ARG A 519 11.50 -14.81 18.39
CA ARG A 519 12.73 -14.11 18.01
C ARG A 519 12.91 -13.91 16.52
N CYS A 520 13.67 -12.87 16.19
CA CYS A 520 14.25 -12.63 14.88
C CYS A 520 15.77 -12.53 15.01
N LEU A 521 16.50 -13.36 14.26
CA LEU A 521 17.97 -13.36 14.24
C LEU A 521 18.46 -12.54 13.05
N ILE A 522 19.44 -11.68 13.26
CA ILE A 522 20.12 -10.90 12.22
C ILE A 522 21.61 -11.08 12.39
N TYR A 523 22.30 -11.65 11.39
CA TYR A 523 23.70 -11.94 11.50
C TYR A 523 24.47 -11.92 10.18
N LEU A 524 25.76 -11.74 10.30
CA LEU A 524 26.74 -11.78 9.23
C LEU A 524 27.49 -13.11 9.30
N ASP A 525 27.39 -13.92 8.26
CA ASP A 525 28.16 -15.17 8.10
C ASP A 525 29.27 -14.94 7.09
N LEU A 526 30.48 -14.69 7.59
CA LEU A 526 31.63 -14.43 6.72
C LEU A 526 32.10 -15.69 5.95
N LYS A 527 31.79 -16.88 6.45
CA LYS A 527 32.14 -18.14 5.77
C LYS A 527 31.24 -18.39 4.58
N ALA A 528 29.95 -18.18 4.76
CA ALA A 528 28.96 -18.26 3.68
C ALA A 528 28.97 -17.01 2.78
N GLY A 529 29.56 -15.91 3.25
CA GLY A 529 29.54 -14.62 2.56
C GLY A 529 28.14 -13.99 2.52
N GLN A 530 27.37 -14.14 3.60
CA GLN A 530 25.95 -13.76 3.66
C GLN A 530 25.64 -12.87 4.86
N ALA A 531 24.80 -11.86 4.64
CA ALA A 531 23.98 -11.24 5.68
C ALA A 531 22.66 -11.99 5.75
N VAL A 532 22.22 -12.35 6.94
CA VAL A 532 21.10 -13.27 7.16
C VAL A 532 20.08 -12.65 8.09
N MET A 533 18.81 -12.82 7.75
CA MET A 533 17.67 -12.55 8.63
C MET A 533 16.84 -13.83 8.76
N ASP A 534 16.72 -14.34 9.97
CA ASP A 534 15.96 -15.55 10.28
C ASP A 534 14.73 -15.20 11.10
N ARG A 535 13.54 -15.45 10.54
CA ARG A 535 12.25 -15.23 11.19
C ARG A 535 11.49 -16.53 11.46
N THR A 536 12.18 -17.67 11.46
CA THR A 536 11.54 -18.99 11.63
C THR A 536 10.78 -19.12 12.94
N GLU A 537 11.19 -18.38 13.98
CA GLU A 537 10.61 -18.36 15.30
C GLU A 537 10.10 -16.96 15.71
N SER A 538 9.66 -16.14 14.75
CA SER A 538 9.32 -14.72 14.97
C SER A 538 7.93 -14.48 15.59
N GLY A 539 7.20 -15.52 15.99
CA GLY A 539 5.85 -15.45 16.55
C GLY A 539 4.84 -16.29 15.77
N ILE A 540 3.74 -15.70 15.31
CA ILE A 540 2.75 -16.41 14.49
C ILE A 540 3.33 -16.59 13.09
N THR A 541 3.59 -17.84 12.69
CA THR A 541 4.18 -18.19 11.40
C THR A 541 3.30 -19.10 10.54
N GLU A 542 2.25 -19.69 11.11
CA GLU A 542 1.35 -20.64 10.43
C GLU A 542 -0.06 -20.05 10.24
N PHE A 543 -0.20 -18.99 9.48
CA PHE A 543 -1.50 -18.31 9.36
C PHE A 543 -2.52 -19.10 8.56
N GLY A 544 -2.12 -19.87 7.56
CA GLY A 544 -3.04 -20.58 6.68
C GLY A 544 -3.95 -21.54 7.43
N HIS A 545 -3.44 -22.22 8.45
CA HIS A 545 -4.21 -23.12 9.30
C HIS A 545 -5.04 -22.37 10.36
N ARG A 546 -4.54 -21.22 10.87
CA ARG A 546 -5.19 -20.44 11.93
C ARG A 546 -6.22 -19.45 11.42
N ALA A 547 -6.03 -18.89 10.23
CA ALA A 547 -6.99 -17.96 9.64
C ALA A 547 -8.29 -18.64 9.19
N GLY A 548 -8.35 -19.97 9.22
CA GLY A 548 -9.54 -20.73 8.88
C GLY A 548 -10.03 -20.37 7.47
N ILE A 549 -9.30 -20.81 6.44
CA ILE A 549 -9.82 -20.71 5.07
C ILE A 549 -11.12 -21.50 5.03
N HIS A 550 -12.21 -20.80 4.85
CA HIS A 550 -13.54 -21.44 4.86
C HIS A 550 -13.65 -22.41 3.68
N PRO A 551 -14.21 -23.62 3.89
CA PRO A 551 -14.47 -24.57 2.79
C PRO A 551 -15.28 -23.95 1.63
N ALA A 552 -16.13 -22.97 1.92
CA ALA A 552 -16.91 -22.24 0.92
C ALA A 552 -16.04 -21.35 -0.01
N GLU A 553 -14.81 -21.05 0.38
CA GLU A 553 -13.85 -20.28 -0.42
C GLU A 553 -12.88 -21.17 -1.21
N LEU A 554 -12.99 -22.46 -1.07
CA LEU A 554 -12.20 -23.42 -1.83
C LEU A 554 -12.86 -23.73 -3.18
N THR A 555 -12.04 -23.83 -4.20
CA THR A 555 -12.44 -24.37 -5.51
C THR A 555 -11.70 -25.68 -5.74
N THR A 556 -12.30 -26.56 -6.55
CA THR A 556 -11.63 -27.78 -6.97
C THR A 556 -10.86 -27.49 -8.24
N ASP A 557 -9.56 -27.73 -8.23
CA ASP A 557 -8.71 -27.59 -9.42
C ASP A 557 -8.90 -28.78 -10.41
N LYS A 558 -8.22 -28.68 -11.54
CA LYS A 558 -8.25 -29.71 -12.58
C LYS A 558 -7.75 -31.10 -12.12
N ASP A 559 -7.00 -31.16 -11.03
CA ASP A 559 -6.43 -32.38 -10.44
C ASP A 559 -7.30 -32.91 -9.28
N GLY A 560 -8.49 -32.31 -9.06
CA GLY A 560 -9.44 -32.70 -8.03
C GLY A 560 -9.07 -32.20 -6.61
N LYS A 561 -8.08 -31.31 -6.50
CA LYS A 561 -7.66 -30.75 -5.20
C LYS A 561 -8.44 -29.49 -4.85
N GLN A 562 -8.81 -29.36 -3.59
CA GLN A 562 -9.43 -28.15 -3.04
C GLN A 562 -8.39 -27.05 -2.93
N ARG A 563 -8.67 -25.88 -3.51
CA ARG A 563 -7.81 -24.69 -3.45
C ARG A 563 -8.61 -23.46 -3.05
N PRO A 564 -8.01 -22.46 -2.38
CA PRO A 564 -8.67 -21.20 -2.08
C PRO A 564 -9.10 -20.48 -3.36
N LYS A 565 -10.37 -20.10 -3.44
CA LYS A 565 -10.97 -19.49 -4.64
C LYS A 565 -10.32 -18.15 -5.04
N HIS A 566 -9.80 -17.41 -4.07
CA HIS A 566 -9.27 -16.06 -4.27
C HIS A 566 -7.75 -15.98 -4.12
N LEU A 567 -7.08 -17.08 -3.87
CA LEU A 567 -5.63 -17.13 -3.87
C LEU A 567 -5.20 -17.70 -5.22
N ASP A 568 -4.60 -16.90 -6.07
CA ASP A 568 -3.94 -17.36 -7.31
C ASP A 568 -2.71 -18.24 -7.00
N TYR A 569 -2.54 -18.62 -5.72
CA TYR A 569 -1.36 -19.25 -5.18
C TYR A 569 -1.67 -20.66 -4.67
N ASP A 570 -0.69 -21.52 -4.87
CA ASP A 570 -0.75 -22.87 -4.35
C ASP A 570 -0.65 -22.82 -2.81
N ILE A 571 -1.64 -23.37 -2.13
CA ILE A 571 -1.76 -23.40 -0.67
C ILE A 571 -0.52 -23.99 0.03
N LYS A 572 0.27 -24.80 -0.67
CA LYS A 572 1.55 -25.34 -0.16
C LYS A 572 2.56 -24.23 0.25
N TYR A 573 2.43 -23.01 -0.31
CA TYR A 573 3.32 -21.89 0.00
C TYR A 573 2.99 -21.16 1.30
N ILE A 574 1.88 -21.48 1.95
CA ILE A 574 1.49 -20.86 3.22
C ILE A 574 2.52 -21.14 4.32
N ASN A 575 3.21 -22.28 4.27
CA ASN A 575 4.26 -22.65 5.24
C ASN A 575 5.60 -21.97 4.96
N GLU A 576 5.76 -21.24 3.86
CA GLU A 576 7.00 -20.55 3.50
C GLU A 576 7.17 -19.18 4.19
N PHE A 577 6.32 -18.80 5.12
CA PHE A 577 6.53 -17.61 5.94
C PHE A 577 7.67 -17.80 6.95
N ALA A 578 7.70 -18.94 7.67
CA ALA A 578 8.76 -19.30 8.62
C ALA A 578 10.03 -19.68 7.87
N MET A 579 10.87 -18.71 7.56
CA MET A 579 12.07 -18.93 6.75
C MET A 579 13.21 -17.99 7.08
N THR A 580 14.38 -18.37 6.60
CA THR A 580 15.60 -17.57 6.61
C THR A 580 15.79 -16.91 5.25
N THR A 581 16.01 -15.59 5.23
CA THR A 581 16.40 -14.84 4.03
C THR A 581 17.87 -14.43 4.13
N TRP A 582 18.53 -14.18 3.00
CA TRP A 582 19.93 -13.80 3.01
C TRP A 582 20.32 -12.94 1.80
N ALA A 583 21.33 -12.11 2.00
CA ALA A 583 21.93 -11.24 0.98
C ALA A 583 23.44 -11.50 0.86
N PRO A 584 24.04 -11.37 -0.34
CA PRO A 584 25.47 -11.58 -0.52
C PRO A 584 26.30 -10.42 0.04
N LEU A 585 27.12 -10.67 1.07
CA LEU A 585 28.01 -9.66 1.70
C LEU A 585 29.03 -9.04 0.72
N ARG A 586 29.28 -9.69 -0.42
CA ARG A 586 30.13 -9.11 -1.47
C ARG A 586 29.62 -7.78 -2.01
N LEU A 587 28.38 -7.40 -1.76
CA LEU A 587 27.83 -6.09 -2.12
C LEU A 587 28.37 -4.95 -1.24
N CYS A 588 28.79 -5.27 -0.02
CA CYS A 588 29.38 -4.34 0.93
C CYS A 588 30.91 -4.24 0.76
N GLU A 589 31.54 -3.32 1.46
CA GLU A 589 32.98 -3.11 1.45
C GLU A 589 33.56 -3.13 2.87
N GLY A 590 34.86 -3.50 2.95
CA GLY A 590 35.55 -3.48 4.23
C GLY A 590 35.34 -4.73 5.08
N LYS A 591 35.57 -4.58 6.40
CA LYS A 591 35.46 -5.64 7.39
C LYS A 591 34.48 -5.31 8.52
N THR A 592 34.14 -4.06 8.62
CA THR A 592 33.12 -3.53 9.54
C THR A 592 31.90 -3.22 8.74
N PHE A 593 30.77 -3.70 9.18
CA PHE A 593 29.47 -3.51 8.54
C PHE A 593 28.62 -2.61 9.43
N HIS A 594 28.11 -1.55 8.85
CA HIS A 594 27.13 -0.70 9.51
C HIS A 594 25.73 -1.26 9.28
N LEU A 595 25.05 -1.64 10.34
CA LEU A 595 23.66 -2.14 10.32
C LEU A 595 22.72 -1.07 10.86
N ASP A 596 21.64 -0.87 10.16
CA ASP A 596 20.53 -0.03 10.55
C ASP A 596 19.25 -0.88 10.47
N ILE A 597 18.64 -1.14 11.61
CA ILE A 597 17.55 -2.12 11.77
C ILE A 597 16.33 -1.39 12.29
N PHE A 598 15.26 -1.43 11.52
CA PHE A 598 13.98 -0.84 11.86
C PHE A 598 12.98 -1.93 12.25
N VAL A 599 12.41 -1.82 13.42
CA VAL A 599 11.41 -2.76 13.94
C VAL A 599 10.11 -2.03 14.15
N ASP A 600 9.03 -2.61 13.63
CA ASP A 600 7.67 -2.19 13.92
C ASP A 600 6.86 -3.41 14.38
N LYS A 601 5.61 -3.22 14.75
CA LYS A 601 4.76 -4.28 15.33
C LYS A 601 4.64 -5.54 14.49
N CYS A 602 4.82 -5.42 13.19
CA CYS A 602 4.68 -6.56 12.26
C CYS A 602 5.80 -6.64 11.22
N SER A 603 6.93 -5.93 11.41
CA SER A 603 8.02 -5.95 10.43
C SER A 603 9.40 -5.73 11.04
N VAL A 604 10.42 -6.22 10.34
CA VAL A 604 11.83 -5.88 10.52
C VAL A 604 12.41 -5.53 9.16
N GLU A 605 12.98 -4.33 9.05
CA GLU A 605 13.76 -3.91 7.89
C GLU A 605 15.21 -3.69 8.29
N LEU A 606 16.14 -4.29 7.54
CA LEU A 606 17.58 -4.20 7.73
C LEU A 606 18.22 -3.50 6.55
N PHE A 607 19.05 -2.50 6.84
CA PHE A 607 19.92 -1.83 5.86
C PHE A 607 21.37 -2.00 6.28
N ILE A 608 22.23 -2.41 5.36
CA ILE A 608 23.67 -2.56 5.60
C ILE A 608 24.43 -1.61 4.68
N ASP A 609 25.41 -0.91 5.24
CA ASP A 609 26.31 0.02 4.54
C ASP A 609 25.53 1.00 3.64
N HIS A 610 24.58 1.71 4.26
CA HIS A 610 23.77 2.71 3.58
C HIS A 610 22.97 2.15 2.39
N GLY A 611 22.27 1.04 2.62
CA GLY A 611 21.39 0.42 1.64
C GLY A 611 22.07 -0.32 0.50
N ARG A 612 23.36 -0.65 0.60
CA ARG A 612 24.01 -1.61 -0.33
C ARG A 612 23.37 -3.00 -0.24
N ILE A 613 22.90 -3.35 0.94
CA ILE A 613 22.00 -4.46 1.20
C ILE A 613 20.79 -3.89 1.92
N ALA A 614 19.59 -4.25 1.46
CA ALA A 614 18.35 -4.04 2.14
C ALA A 614 17.60 -5.37 2.24
N MET A 615 16.92 -5.60 3.38
CA MET A 615 16.14 -6.81 3.63
C MET A 615 14.89 -6.45 4.41
N THR A 616 13.72 -6.72 3.85
CA THR A 616 12.41 -6.43 4.45
C THR A 616 11.67 -7.73 4.73
N ASN A 617 11.31 -7.95 6.00
CA ASN A 617 10.56 -9.13 6.40
C ASN A 617 9.41 -8.77 7.35
N LEU A 618 8.22 -9.29 7.08
CA LEU A 618 7.12 -9.30 8.04
C LEU A 618 7.44 -10.26 9.19
N ILE A 619 6.98 -9.90 10.37
CA ILE A 619 7.00 -10.71 11.59
C ILE A 619 5.67 -10.55 12.31
N PHE A 620 5.26 -11.53 13.12
CA PHE A 620 4.02 -11.42 13.89
C PHE A 620 4.22 -11.94 15.33
N PRO A 621 5.08 -11.25 16.13
CA PRO A 621 5.32 -11.64 17.51
C PRO A 621 4.03 -11.47 18.35
N THR A 622 3.75 -12.42 19.25
CA THR A 622 2.57 -12.34 20.13
C THR A 622 2.77 -11.41 21.30
N GLN A 623 4.01 -11.05 21.59
CA GLN A 623 4.43 -9.97 22.47
C GLN A 623 5.53 -9.15 21.79
N PRO A 624 5.62 -7.83 22.05
CA PRO A 624 6.69 -7.01 21.50
C PRO A 624 8.08 -7.55 21.85
N TYR A 625 9.04 -7.42 20.94
CA TYR A 625 10.44 -7.66 21.28
C TYR A 625 10.90 -6.60 22.27
N ARG A 626 11.48 -7.04 23.38
CA ARG A 626 11.95 -6.19 24.47
C ARG A 626 13.40 -6.44 24.87
N HIS A 627 14.04 -7.45 24.28
CA HIS A 627 15.39 -7.87 24.60
C HIS A 627 16.24 -7.87 23.34
N VAL A 628 17.53 -7.55 23.52
CA VAL A 628 18.57 -7.65 22.50
C VAL A 628 19.66 -8.57 23.01
N ARG A 629 20.08 -9.52 22.19
CA ARG A 629 21.23 -10.36 22.44
C ARG A 629 22.26 -10.16 21.32
N LEU A 630 23.47 -9.77 21.67
CA LEU A 630 24.62 -9.80 20.76
C LEU A 630 25.30 -11.16 20.90
N TYR A 631 25.70 -11.75 19.78
CA TYR A 631 26.33 -13.08 19.82
C TYR A 631 27.35 -13.32 18.72
N THR A 632 28.22 -14.29 18.97
CA THR A 632 29.15 -14.87 18.00
C THR A 632 29.06 -16.39 18.04
N SER A 633 29.29 -17.05 16.91
CA SER A 633 29.42 -18.52 16.88
C SER A 633 30.75 -18.98 17.48
N ASP A 634 30.72 -20.21 18.02
CA ASP A 634 31.94 -20.94 18.46
C ASP A 634 32.85 -20.17 19.43
N HIS A 635 32.29 -19.22 20.21
CA HIS A 635 33.03 -18.37 21.16
C HIS A 635 34.14 -17.52 20.52
N ASP A 636 34.13 -17.28 19.23
CA ASP A 636 35.03 -16.33 18.58
C ASP A 636 34.64 -14.88 18.91
N GLU A 637 35.68 -14.03 18.86
CA GLU A 637 35.46 -12.61 19.15
C GLU A 637 34.92 -11.85 17.95
N ALA A 638 33.99 -10.94 18.20
CA ALA A 638 33.57 -9.89 17.27
C ALA A 638 33.46 -8.55 18.01
N GLN A 639 33.77 -7.47 17.32
CA GLN A 639 33.57 -6.13 17.85
C GLN A 639 32.20 -5.64 17.48
N PHE A 640 31.50 -5.06 18.47
CA PHE A 640 30.24 -4.35 18.33
C PHE A 640 30.45 -2.93 18.86
N LYS A 641 30.23 -1.93 18.01
CA LYS A 641 30.44 -0.52 18.32
C LYS A 641 29.26 0.32 17.91
N ASN A 642 29.18 1.54 18.48
CA ASN A 642 28.17 2.53 18.12
C ASN A 642 26.75 2.01 18.23
N ILE A 643 26.48 1.12 19.19
CA ILE A 643 25.17 0.49 19.35
C ILE A 643 24.21 1.52 19.96
N ARG A 644 23.22 1.94 19.19
CA ARG A 644 22.18 2.89 19.59
C ARG A 644 20.82 2.33 19.30
N ILE A 645 19.91 2.47 20.22
CA ILE A 645 18.52 2.05 20.08
C ILE A 645 17.65 3.29 20.27
N TYR A 646 16.88 3.63 19.26
CA TYR A 646 15.97 4.77 19.27
C TYR A 646 14.53 4.28 19.33
N HIS A 647 13.76 4.80 20.28
CA HIS A 647 12.32 4.65 20.22
C HIS A 647 11.79 5.41 19.00
N LEU A 648 10.96 4.76 18.19
CA LEU A 648 10.29 5.37 17.02
C LEU A 648 8.81 5.55 17.33
N SER A 649 8.31 6.75 17.08
CA SER A 649 6.86 7.03 17.12
C SER A 649 6.51 8.23 16.25
N LEU A 650 5.27 8.26 15.75
CA LEU A 650 4.66 9.40 15.06
C LEU A 650 4.43 10.57 16.00
#